data_42bd0eb5bf77c0938949b45f86269a53
#
_entry.id   42bd0eb5bf77c0938949b45f86269a53
#
_cell.length_a   1.000
_cell.length_b   1.000
_cell.length_c   1.000
_cell.angle_alpha   90.00
_cell.angle_beta   90.00
_cell.angle_gamma   90.00
#
_symmetry.space_group_name_H-M   'P 1'
#
loop_
_entity.id
_entity.type
_entity.pdbx_description
1 polymer ?
#
loop_
_entity_poly.entity_id
_entity_poly.type
_entity_poly.pdbx_seq_one_letter_code
_entity_poly.pdbx_strand_id
1 'polypeptide(L)'
;MAFFQLPAPDLSNLSLGGADLHLLECYGFTSDERYMIVRGTFTDASDSSFGLHYGFWLYGAQTREYVSNYNAIIAGYDYAREIDVLDVQVAGSSDDLFAVALVEDKNTGNSYLVSVQGDQIISSNVVQDITGQEIDVKVEAMSLSTDGRFLAVQTSSEQLAPEMAPDTNDSSDIYLFDLIKESVDRVSFVGGSEVTDPTYLKDIRVDGDTLQIAFVTDAAFVSPSKLDINSSEVNSEANFRSDAYVWSSTFDVDGLMSGAEFDLISIDIDGYASGYVDKASEVQITDLGTYYTSSSSTILAEDANNSDDVFLYSSAGVTSSVTSSETITLSSGGQFVSASDDGRYVSFLSSSSEVSGNTGAQQFLTVDQNSEVLETISENGELANGWVINGAISGSGLSAAFTSDADNLSTLDPQTTSGNLYADIADAAILSGVTYHWANHSLIGDVTVSIKNFQSETLDSVTTNSDVDVDQYSLPALLTGDKQLAAAKELTAADQGFVVNTFDALSALKIAVGLNPNADGTAVSPYQFIAADVNQDGLVNTFDALQILKMAVGLPDAIPQEWLFVNEGQDFWDEEANNGQGEMTINKNDVDWDAEGVLFTDPQDVNPNFVAVMLGDVDGSWSPPEGALSLDDNYFVELKEEGLGPSEQWFAFPIP
;
A
#
# COMPACT_ATOMS: atom_id res chain seq x y z
N MET A 1 9.84 -16.93 4.18
CA MET A 1 9.88 -15.85 5.21
C MET A 1 10.84 -16.24 6.33
N ALA A 2 11.67 -15.32 6.81
CA ALA A 2 12.68 -15.57 7.86
C ALA A 2 12.42 -14.65 9.06
N PHE A 3 11.55 -15.08 9.97
CA PHE A 3 11.19 -14.30 11.16
C PHE A 3 12.36 -14.11 12.11
N PHE A 4 12.45 -12.95 12.69
CA PHE A 4 13.37 -12.61 13.76
C PHE A 4 12.61 -11.97 14.93
N GLN A 5 13.13 -12.18 16.16
CA GLN A 5 12.57 -11.54 17.34
C GLN A 5 13.02 -10.09 17.44
N LEU A 6 12.10 -9.16 17.65
CA LEU A 6 12.45 -7.76 17.86
C LEU A 6 13.09 -7.53 19.22
N PRO A 7 14.10 -6.63 19.31
CA PRO A 7 14.62 -6.17 20.58
C PRO A 7 13.60 -5.36 21.36
N ALA A 8 13.75 -5.26 22.68
CA ALA A 8 12.95 -4.35 23.48
C ALA A 8 13.28 -2.89 23.13
N PRO A 9 12.28 -1.99 23.04
CA PRO A 9 12.51 -0.57 22.86
C PRO A 9 13.16 0.06 24.11
N ASP A 10 13.85 1.20 23.90
CA ASP A 10 14.40 1.98 25.01
C ASP A 10 13.29 2.72 25.75
N LEU A 11 13.00 2.31 26.97
CA LEU A 11 11.99 2.91 27.85
C LEU A 11 12.53 4.11 28.66
N SER A 12 13.82 4.44 28.57
CA SER A 12 14.46 5.49 29.38
C SER A 12 13.90 6.87 29.14
N ASN A 13 13.37 7.11 27.93
CA ASN A 13 12.77 8.38 27.51
C ASN A 13 11.33 8.59 28.02
N LEU A 14 10.70 7.58 28.62
CA LEU A 14 9.32 7.67 29.10
C LEU A 14 9.20 8.25 30.52
N SER A 15 10.30 8.73 31.12
CA SER A 15 10.36 9.27 32.49
C SER A 15 9.81 8.32 33.56
N LEU A 16 9.88 7.04 33.33
CA LEU A 16 9.34 5.98 34.18
C LEU A 16 10.36 5.50 35.20
N GLY A 17 9.94 5.28 36.42
CA GLY A 17 10.79 4.90 37.56
C GLY A 17 11.20 3.42 37.62
N GLY A 18 11.30 2.72 36.49
CA GLY A 18 11.57 1.29 36.36
C GLY A 18 10.35 0.57 35.78
N ALA A 19 10.23 0.65 34.45
CA ALA A 19 9.14 0.03 33.72
C ALA A 19 9.48 -1.43 33.40
N ASP A 20 8.53 -2.32 33.63
CA ASP A 20 8.60 -3.70 33.15
C ASP A 20 7.73 -3.82 31.87
N LEU A 21 8.37 -4.20 30.78
CA LEU A 21 7.69 -4.42 29.50
C LEU A 21 7.00 -5.79 29.54
N HIS A 22 5.68 -5.80 29.27
CA HIS A 22 4.88 -7.01 29.32
C HIS A 22 4.67 -7.63 27.94
N LEU A 23 4.36 -6.80 26.94
CA LEU A 23 3.93 -7.24 25.63
C LEU A 23 4.45 -6.28 24.56
N LEU A 24 4.86 -6.82 23.43
CA LEU A 24 5.12 -6.09 22.18
C LEU A 24 4.21 -6.61 21.09
N GLU A 25 3.56 -5.72 20.35
CA GLU A 25 2.63 -6.05 19.28
C GLU A 25 2.93 -5.21 18.05
N CYS A 26 2.75 -5.79 16.86
CA CYS A 26 2.68 -5.04 15.63
C CYS A 26 1.29 -4.41 15.51
N TYR A 27 1.26 -3.11 15.30
CA TYR A 27 0.04 -2.32 15.15
C TYR A 27 -0.26 -2.00 13.68
N GLY A 28 0.74 -2.16 12.81
CA GLY A 28 0.64 -1.96 11.37
C GLY A 28 1.98 -1.60 10.74
N PHE A 29 1.92 -1.29 9.46
CA PHE A 29 3.07 -0.87 8.66
C PHE A 29 2.75 0.48 7.99
N THR A 30 3.78 1.26 7.65
CA THR A 30 3.62 2.43 6.77
C THR A 30 3.31 1.97 5.35
N SER A 31 2.71 2.84 4.52
CA SER A 31 2.31 2.47 3.16
C SER A 31 3.48 2.05 2.26
N ASP A 32 4.69 2.55 2.54
CA ASP A 32 5.94 2.17 1.87
C ASP A 32 6.69 1.03 2.57
N GLU A 33 6.12 0.48 3.65
CA GLU A 33 6.67 -0.63 4.45
C GLU A 33 8.07 -0.42 5.02
N ARG A 34 8.58 0.81 5.00
CA ARG A 34 9.88 1.13 5.61
C ARG A 34 9.86 1.11 7.12
N TYR A 35 8.68 1.29 7.72
CA TYR A 35 8.51 1.25 9.16
C TYR A 35 7.35 0.34 9.56
N MET A 36 7.54 -0.33 10.67
CA MET A 36 6.51 -1.03 11.40
C MET A 36 6.14 -0.21 12.64
N ILE A 37 4.86 -0.10 12.93
CA ILE A 37 4.34 0.56 14.13
C ILE A 37 4.27 -0.51 15.22
N VAL A 38 5.02 -0.29 16.30
CA VAL A 38 5.10 -1.21 17.43
C VAL A 38 4.43 -0.61 18.63
N ARG A 39 3.46 -1.32 19.20
CA ARG A 39 2.86 -1.01 20.50
C ARG A 39 3.49 -1.87 21.58
N GLY A 40 3.90 -1.27 22.68
CA GLY A 40 4.33 -1.98 23.89
C GLY A 40 3.40 -1.71 25.05
N THR A 41 3.11 -2.75 25.83
CA THR A 41 2.38 -2.63 27.10
C THR A 41 3.33 -2.80 28.25
N PHE A 42 3.33 -1.88 29.21
CA PHE A 42 4.25 -1.89 30.34
C PHE A 42 3.57 -1.42 31.63
N THR A 43 4.18 -1.75 32.77
CA THR A 43 3.81 -1.20 34.09
C THR A 43 4.87 -0.22 34.56
N ASP A 44 4.45 0.88 35.19
CA ASP A 44 5.34 1.83 35.85
C ASP A 44 5.41 1.50 37.35
N ALA A 45 6.59 1.15 37.83
CA ALA A 45 6.82 0.86 39.25
C ALA A 45 6.59 2.09 40.18
N SER A 46 6.56 3.29 39.62
CA SER A 46 6.27 4.54 40.35
C SER A 46 4.78 4.83 40.44
N ASP A 47 3.94 4.21 39.59
CA ASP A 47 2.49 4.38 39.61
C ASP A 47 1.83 3.41 40.60
N SER A 48 1.26 3.95 41.66
CA SER A 48 0.58 3.15 42.68
C SER A 48 -0.78 2.59 42.25
N SER A 49 -1.26 2.95 41.05
CA SER A 49 -2.55 2.49 40.50
C SER A 49 -2.49 1.11 39.87
N PHE A 50 -1.29 0.56 39.65
CA PHE A 50 -1.05 -0.70 38.91
C PHE A 50 -1.69 -0.72 37.51
N GLY A 51 -1.85 0.44 36.88
CA GLY A 51 -2.36 0.56 35.50
C GLY A 51 -1.37 0.03 34.47
N LEU A 52 -1.90 -0.51 33.37
CA LEU A 52 -1.11 -0.78 32.17
C LEU A 52 -1.00 0.52 31.36
N HIS A 53 0.20 0.82 30.90
CA HIS A 53 0.51 1.94 30.01
C HIS A 53 0.89 1.44 28.64
N TYR A 54 0.64 2.24 27.63
CA TYR A 54 0.98 1.92 26.24
C TYR A 54 2.10 2.83 25.75
N GLY A 55 3.04 2.22 25.02
CA GLY A 55 4.09 2.92 24.30
C GLY A 55 3.99 2.62 22.80
N PHE A 56 4.26 3.62 21.96
CA PHE A 56 4.22 3.48 20.51
C PHE A 56 5.54 3.93 19.92
N TRP A 57 6.11 3.09 19.05
CA TRP A 57 7.39 3.30 18.40
C TRP A 57 7.31 2.98 16.91
N LEU A 58 8.12 3.67 16.13
CA LEU A 58 8.44 3.25 14.76
C LEU A 58 9.70 2.38 14.78
N TYR A 59 9.61 1.21 14.20
CA TYR A 59 10.73 0.29 13.98
C TYR A 59 11.08 0.28 12.50
N GLY A 60 12.32 0.69 12.16
CA GLY A 60 12.79 0.74 10.78
C GLY A 60 13.07 -0.66 10.23
N ALA A 61 12.41 -1.01 9.12
CA ALA A 61 12.55 -2.28 8.46
C ALA A 61 14.00 -2.57 8.04
N GLN A 62 14.63 -1.60 7.38
CA GLN A 62 16.01 -1.73 6.89
C GLN A 62 17.06 -1.53 7.97
N THR A 63 16.86 -0.55 8.85
CA THR A 63 17.83 -0.25 9.93
C THR A 63 17.79 -1.27 11.05
N ARG A 64 16.67 -1.98 11.21
CA ARG A 64 16.38 -2.90 12.31
C ARG A 64 16.54 -2.24 13.68
N GLU A 65 16.20 -0.96 13.77
CA GLU A 65 16.30 -0.15 14.97
C GLU A 65 15.01 0.66 15.20
N TYR A 66 14.71 1.00 16.45
CA TYR A 66 13.65 1.92 16.77
C TYR A 66 14.08 3.34 16.42
N VAL A 67 13.36 4.00 15.50
CA VAL A 67 13.73 5.32 14.96
C VAL A 67 12.93 6.46 15.59
N SER A 68 11.76 6.20 16.13
CA SER A 68 10.92 7.22 16.76
C SER A 68 10.13 6.67 17.94
N ASN A 69 9.79 7.56 18.87
CA ASN A 69 8.97 7.27 20.05
C ASN A 69 7.86 8.32 20.15
N TYR A 70 6.64 7.95 19.79
CA TYR A 70 5.50 8.85 19.78
C TYR A 70 5.13 9.37 21.17
N ASN A 71 5.27 8.56 22.22
CA ASN A 71 5.02 9.01 23.57
C ASN A 71 5.95 10.17 23.96
N ALA A 72 7.23 10.10 23.55
CA ALA A 72 8.19 11.18 23.83
C ALA A 72 7.88 12.45 23.03
N ILE A 73 7.44 12.30 21.76
CA ILE A 73 7.04 13.43 20.92
C ILE A 73 5.82 14.12 21.51
N ILE A 74 4.79 13.36 21.88
CA ILE A 74 3.53 13.88 22.42
C ILE A 74 3.74 14.48 23.80
N ALA A 75 4.47 13.79 24.71
CA ALA A 75 4.80 14.31 26.05
C ALA A 75 5.64 15.59 26.02
N GLY A 76 6.44 15.79 24.96
CA GLY A 76 7.23 17.01 24.78
C GLY A 76 6.41 18.27 24.48
N TYR A 77 5.14 18.12 24.11
CA TYR A 77 4.27 19.24 23.71
C TYR A 77 3.73 20.04 24.92
N ASP A 78 3.39 19.37 26.01
CA ASP A 78 2.88 20.08 27.21
C ASP A 78 3.43 19.43 28.49
N TYR A 79 4.57 19.95 28.97
CA TYR A 79 5.22 19.46 30.20
C TYR A 79 4.37 19.64 31.49
N ALA A 80 3.20 20.29 31.41
CA ALA A 80 2.34 20.53 32.55
C ALA A 80 1.24 19.48 32.75
N ARG A 81 1.05 18.58 31.76
CA ARG A 81 0.00 17.55 31.78
C ARG A 81 0.62 16.16 31.89
N GLU A 82 0.10 15.38 32.81
CA GLU A 82 0.34 13.94 32.83
C GLU A 82 -0.61 13.30 31.81
N ILE A 83 -0.08 12.85 30.66
CA ILE A 83 -0.86 12.25 29.58
C ILE A 83 -0.52 10.77 29.43
N ASP A 84 -1.53 9.97 29.11
CA ASP A 84 -1.38 8.62 28.56
C ASP A 84 -1.72 8.63 27.07
N VAL A 85 -0.90 7.99 26.27
CA VAL A 85 -1.20 7.72 24.86
C VAL A 85 -1.97 6.41 24.80
N LEU A 86 -3.22 6.46 24.34
CA LEU A 86 -4.12 5.32 24.34
C LEU A 86 -4.07 4.57 23.02
N ASP A 87 -3.94 5.30 21.91
CA ASP A 87 -3.89 4.76 20.56
C ASP A 87 -3.11 5.70 19.63
N VAL A 88 -2.52 5.16 18.55
CA VAL A 88 -1.85 5.90 17.48
C VAL A 88 -2.18 5.27 16.15
N GLN A 89 -2.81 6.02 15.29
CA GLN A 89 -3.05 5.64 13.90
C GLN A 89 -2.07 6.38 12.99
N VAL A 90 -1.53 5.71 11.98
CA VAL A 90 -0.50 6.24 11.10
C VAL A 90 -0.94 6.09 9.65
N ALA A 91 -0.71 7.13 8.86
CA ALA A 91 -0.97 7.15 7.43
C ALA A 91 0.24 7.71 6.67
N GLY A 92 0.31 7.42 5.38
CA GLY A 92 1.36 7.93 4.50
C GLY A 92 2.63 7.09 4.49
N SER A 93 3.59 7.57 3.70
CA SER A 93 4.92 6.96 3.55
C SER A 93 5.91 7.49 4.58
N SER A 94 7.10 6.90 4.62
CA SER A 94 8.20 7.33 5.51
C SER A 94 8.59 8.81 5.36
N ASP A 95 8.43 9.38 4.16
CA ASP A 95 8.83 10.76 3.86
C ASP A 95 7.71 11.76 4.19
N ASP A 96 6.46 11.32 4.23
CA ASP A 96 5.29 12.14 4.57
C ASP A 96 4.40 11.43 5.62
N LEU A 97 5.03 10.99 6.70
CA LEU A 97 4.38 10.25 7.76
C LEU A 97 3.47 11.17 8.58
N PHE A 98 2.19 10.86 8.58
CA PHE A 98 1.17 11.52 9.37
C PHE A 98 0.62 10.56 10.42
N ALA A 99 0.50 10.99 11.65
CA ALA A 99 -0.08 10.20 12.72
C ALA A 99 -1.14 10.99 13.49
N VAL A 100 -2.17 10.31 13.93
CA VAL A 100 -3.14 10.82 14.89
C VAL A 100 -3.07 9.98 16.16
N ALA A 101 -2.76 10.60 17.27
CA ALA A 101 -2.71 9.97 18.56
C ALA A 101 -3.94 10.33 19.41
N LEU A 102 -4.53 9.33 20.04
CA LEU A 102 -5.51 9.50 21.09
C LEU A 102 -4.78 9.55 22.42
N VAL A 103 -4.96 10.63 23.16
CA VAL A 103 -4.33 10.86 24.47
C VAL A 103 -5.36 11.16 25.54
N GLU A 104 -5.14 10.67 26.75
CA GLU A 104 -5.91 11.01 27.93
C GLU A 104 -5.09 11.88 28.89
N ASP A 105 -5.65 13.01 29.35
CA ASP A 105 -5.10 13.82 30.44
C ASP A 105 -5.49 13.18 31.79
N LYS A 106 -4.54 12.58 32.47
CA LYS A 106 -4.75 11.92 33.77
C LYS A 106 -5.34 12.81 34.86
N ASN A 107 -5.18 14.14 34.76
CA ASN A 107 -5.69 15.07 35.77
C ASN A 107 -7.17 15.40 35.56
N THR A 108 -7.62 15.41 34.29
CA THR A 108 -9.00 15.77 33.95
C THR A 108 -9.82 14.57 33.47
N GLY A 109 -9.18 13.52 32.98
CA GLY A 109 -9.80 12.36 32.31
C GLY A 109 -10.28 12.68 30.91
N ASN A 110 -9.94 13.84 30.36
CA ASN A 110 -10.36 14.24 29.01
C ASN A 110 -9.47 13.60 27.93
N SER A 111 -10.07 13.18 26.85
CA SER A 111 -9.37 12.65 25.68
C SER A 111 -9.10 13.76 24.65
N TYR A 112 -7.97 13.63 23.95
CA TYR A 112 -7.50 14.58 22.95
C TYR A 112 -7.03 13.82 21.71
N LEU A 113 -7.28 14.37 20.54
CA LEU A 113 -6.66 13.93 19.28
C LEU A 113 -5.47 14.84 18.98
N VAL A 114 -4.29 14.26 18.87
CA VAL A 114 -3.05 14.97 18.58
C VAL A 114 -2.54 14.53 17.23
N SER A 115 -2.45 15.45 16.27
CA SER A 115 -1.90 15.17 14.95
C SER A 115 -0.40 15.47 14.92
N VAL A 116 0.37 14.53 14.39
CA VAL A 116 1.81 14.57 14.28
C VAL A 116 2.21 14.37 12.82
N GLN A 117 3.09 15.21 12.30
CA GLN A 117 3.72 15.01 10.99
C GLN A 117 5.23 14.87 11.18
N GLY A 118 5.77 13.73 10.79
CA GLY A 118 7.15 13.37 11.11
C GLY A 118 7.40 13.33 12.61
N ASP A 119 8.26 14.21 13.11
CA ASP A 119 8.60 14.40 14.53
C ASP A 119 7.98 15.66 15.15
N GLN A 120 7.07 16.32 14.43
CA GLN A 120 6.46 17.60 14.83
C GLN A 120 4.96 17.44 15.09
N ILE A 121 4.50 17.96 16.23
CA ILE A 121 3.06 18.11 16.48
C ILE A 121 2.55 19.29 15.66
N ILE A 122 1.64 19.03 14.73
CA ILE A 122 1.03 20.04 13.86
C ILE A 122 -0.29 20.58 14.42
N SER A 123 -1.02 19.77 15.17
CA SER A 123 -2.21 20.21 15.89
C SER A 123 -2.39 19.41 17.18
N SER A 124 -3.00 20.03 18.16
CA SER A 124 -3.52 19.37 19.37
C SER A 124 -4.93 19.89 19.52
N ASN A 125 -5.87 19.15 18.97
CA ASN A 125 -7.27 19.52 19.08
C ASN A 125 -7.88 18.72 20.22
N VAL A 126 -8.31 19.43 21.26
CA VAL A 126 -9.37 18.91 22.13
C VAL A 126 -10.51 18.55 21.18
N VAL A 127 -11.06 17.37 21.34
CA VAL A 127 -12.28 17.04 20.62
C VAL A 127 -13.32 18.09 21.01
N GLN A 128 -13.73 18.91 20.05
CA GLN A 128 -14.68 20.00 20.27
C GLN A 128 -16.02 19.59 19.68
N ASP A 129 -17.08 20.06 20.33
CA ASP A 129 -18.40 19.99 19.72
C ASP A 129 -18.46 20.90 18.47
N ILE A 130 -19.56 20.82 17.73
CA ILE A 130 -19.83 21.66 16.55
C ILE A 130 -19.83 23.17 16.84
N THR A 131 -19.85 23.57 18.13
CA THR A 131 -19.81 24.97 18.59
C THR A 131 -18.40 25.41 18.94
N GLY A 132 -17.40 24.50 18.89
CA GLY A 132 -16.02 24.74 19.31
C GLY A 132 -15.82 24.71 20.83
N GLN A 133 -16.75 24.09 21.56
CA GLN A 133 -16.61 23.93 23.02
C GLN A 133 -15.89 22.61 23.30
N GLU A 134 -14.87 22.63 24.15
CA GLU A 134 -14.18 21.44 24.64
C GLU A 134 -15.16 20.46 25.27
N ILE A 135 -15.10 19.19 24.82
CA ILE A 135 -15.98 18.14 25.33
C ILE A 135 -15.16 17.00 25.90
N ASP A 136 -15.71 16.34 26.90
CA ASP A 136 -15.17 15.13 27.47
C ASP A 136 -15.68 13.94 26.64
N VAL A 137 -14.90 13.52 25.67
CA VAL A 137 -15.23 12.40 24.80
C VAL A 137 -14.35 11.23 25.12
N LYS A 138 -14.97 10.15 25.56
CA LYS A 138 -14.29 8.88 25.69
C LYS A 138 -14.28 8.16 24.36
N VAL A 139 -13.18 8.25 23.63
CA VAL A 139 -12.96 7.47 22.41
C VAL A 139 -12.70 6.01 22.76
N GLU A 140 -13.43 5.11 22.12
CA GLU A 140 -13.37 3.66 22.37
C GLU A 140 -12.53 2.95 21.30
N ALA A 141 -12.58 3.42 20.05
CA ALA A 141 -11.76 2.97 18.92
C ALA A 141 -11.59 4.09 17.91
N MET A 142 -10.52 4.05 17.14
CA MET A 142 -10.33 4.94 15.99
C MET A 142 -9.65 4.21 14.84
N SER A 143 -9.88 4.67 13.62
CA SER A 143 -9.22 4.20 12.41
C SER A 143 -9.00 5.37 11.44
N LEU A 144 -7.80 5.47 10.89
CA LEU A 144 -7.37 6.57 10.01
C LEU A 144 -7.26 6.05 8.56
N SER A 145 -7.82 6.77 7.62
CA SER A 145 -7.65 6.44 6.21
C SER A 145 -6.17 6.52 5.78
N THR A 146 -5.79 5.70 4.80
CA THR A 146 -4.40 5.61 4.32
C THR A 146 -3.86 6.92 3.75
N ASP A 147 -4.74 7.81 3.26
CA ASP A 147 -4.40 9.16 2.80
C ASP A 147 -4.29 10.19 3.94
N GLY A 148 -4.58 9.79 5.20
CA GLY A 148 -4.51 10.65 6.38
C GLY A 148 -5.60 11.71 6.47
N ARG A 149 -6.60 11.71 5.60
CA ARG A 149 -7.65 12.74 5.55
C ARG A 149 -8.82 12.46 6.48
N PHE A 150 -9.28 11.21 6.52
CA PHE A 150 -10.49 10.83 7.24
C PHE A 150 -10.15 10.00 8.46
N LEU A 151 -10.70 10.39 9.60
CA LEU A 151 -10.59 9.66 10.86
C LEU A 151 -11.99 9.20 11.31
N ALA A 152 -12.19 7.90 11.37
CA ALA A 152 -13.37 7.32 12.01
C ALA A 152 -13.12 7.14 13.51
N VAL A 153 -14.08 7.51 14.33
CA VAL A 153 -14.00 7.43 15.79
C VAL A 153 -15.26 6.78 16.34
N GLN A 154 -15.08 5.78 17.18
CA GLN A 154 -16.16 5.15 17.94
C GLN A 154 -16.23 5.77 19.33
N THR A 155 -17.41 6.22 19.73
CA THR A 155 -17.66 6.77 21.08
C THR A 155 -19.13 6.69 21.46
N SER A 156 -19.40 6.60 22.76
CA SER A 156 -20.73 6.73 23.35
C SER A 156 -21.05 8.17 23.79
N SER A 157 -20.26 9.17 23.37
CA SER A 157 -20.48 10.57 23.74
C SER A 157 -21.49 11.27 22.85
N GLU A 158 -22.63 11.65 23.39
CA GLU A 158 -23.68 12.42 22.71
C GLU A 158 -23.21 13.81 22.20
N GLN A 159 -22.09 14.31 22.71
CA GLN A 159 -21.66 15.69 22.47
C GLN A 159 -21.03 15.91 21.09
N LEU A 160 -20.63 14.84 20.41
CA LEU A 160 -20.10 14.90 19.02
C LEU A 160 -21.20 14.97 17.97
N ALA A 161 -22.44 14.63 18.32
CA ALA A 161 -23.52 14.50 17.35
C ALA A 161 -23.82 15.84 16.66
N PRO A 162 -23.81 15.91 15.31
CA PRO A 162 -24.23 17.11 14.59
C PRO A 162 -25.71 17.40 14.84
N GLU A 163 -26.11 18.70 14.75
CA GLU A 163 -27.52 19.09 14.96
C GLU A 163 -28.52 18.32 14.07
N MET A 164 -28.07 17.90 12.89
CA MET A 164 -28.89 17.16 11.92
C MET A 164 -29.00 15.66 12.23
N ALA A 165 -28.16 15.13 13.10
CA ALA A 165 -28.08 13.72 13.47
C ALA A 165 -27.82 13.58 14.99
N PRO A 166 -28.77 13.99 15.85
CA PRO A 166 -28.59 13.98 17.29
C PRO A 166 -28.43 12.57 17.82
N ASP A 167 -27.60 12.44 18.86
CA ASP A 167 -27.41 11.22 19.62
C ASP A 167 -28.24 11.32 20.91
N THR A 168 -29.04 10.29 21.19
CA THR A 168 -29.98 10.29 22.33
C THR A 168 -30.06 8.95 23.06
N ASN A 169 -29.14 7.99 22.75
CA ASN A 169 -29.30 6.60 23.17
C ASN A 169 -28.22 6.07 24.13
N ASP A 170 -27.20 6.83 24.47
CA ASP A 170 -26.04 6.43 25.28
C ASP A 170 -25.29 5.17 24.73
N SER A 171 -25.50 4.80 23.47
CA SER A 171 -24.82 3.69 22.81
C SER A 171 -23.57 4.16 22.07
N SER A 172 -22.63 3.24 21.79
CA SER A 172 -21.45 3.57 21.00
C SER A 172 -21.82 3.77 19.52
N ASP A 173 -21.47 4.93 18.99
CA ASP A 173 -21.69 5.37 17.63
C ASP A 173 -20.38 5.62 16.89
N ILE A 174 -20.46 5.67 15.56
CA ILE A 174 -19.32 5.99 14.69
C ILE A 174 -19.47 7.40 14.14
N TYR A 175 -18.47 8.22 14.40
CA TYR A 175 -18.31 9.57 13.89
C TYR A 175 -17.15 9.61 12.90
N LEU A 176 -17.31 10.36 11.83
CA LEU A 176 -16.32 10.56 10.79
C LEU A 176 -15.84 12.00 10.79
N PHE A 177 -14.55 12.18 10.97
CA PHE A 177 -13.88 13.48 10.88
C PHE A 177 -13.21 13.63 9.52
N ASP A 178 -13.51 14.69 8.78
CA ASP A 178 -12.67 15.18 7.69
C ASP A 178 -11.64 16.14 8.29
N LEU A 179 -10.38 15.70 8.42
CA LEU A 179 -9.32 16.46 9.08
C LEU A 179 -8.86 17.68 8.28
N ILE A 180 -9.14 17.71 6.98
CA ILE A 180 -8.83 18.86 6.12
C ILE A 180 -9.91 19.93 6.25
N LYS A 181 -11.17 19.53 6.37
CA LYS A 181 -12.31 20.45 6.48
C LYS A 181 -12.67 20.82 7.90
N GLU A 182 -12.11 20.14 8.87
CA GLU A 182 -12.48 20.28 10.27
C GLU A 182 -13.98 20.06 10.51
N SER A 183 -14.57 19.03 9.82
CA SER A 183 -15.99 18.69 9.94
C SER A 183 -16.18 17.30 10.52
N VAL A 184 -17.33 17.10 11.17
CA VAL A 184 -17.75 15.83 11.79
C VAL A 184 -19.10 15.42 11.25
N ASP A 185 -19.21 14.18 10.80
CA ASP A 185 -20.45 13.52 10.40
C ASP A 185 -20.70 12.28 11.24
N ARG A 186 -21.97 11.89 11.44
CA ARG A 186 -22.32 10.66 12.16
C ARG A 186 -22.68 9.58 11.14
N VAL A 187 -21.90 8.49 11.13
CA VAL A 187 -22.08 7.34 10.22
C VAL A 187 -23.25 6.47 10.68
N SER A 188 -23.38 6.22 11.98
CA SER A 188 -24.43 5.40 12.58
C SER A 188 -25.81 6.10 12.63
N PHE A 189 -26.14 6.88 11.59
CA PHE A 189 -27.40 7.60 11.45
C PHE A 189 -28.05 7.32 10.09
N VAL A 190 -29.16 6.59 10.08
CA VAL A 190 -29.75 6.05 8.84
C VAL A 190 -31.16 6.57 8.61
N GLY A 191 -31.40 7.11 7.41
CA GLY A 191 -32.75 7.53 6.97
C GLY A 191 -33.39 8.59 7.87
N GLY A 192 -32.61 9.39 8.59
CA GLY A 192 -33.08 10.37 9.54
C GLY A 192 -33.39 9.80 10.93
N SER A 193 -32.93 8.58 11.20
CA SER A 193 -33.12 7.89 12.50
C SER A 193 -31.79 7.42 13.06
N GLU A 194 -31.67 7.47 14.35
CA GLU A 194 -30.57 6.96 15.14
C GLU A 194 -30.59 5.44 15.20
N VAL A 195 -29.40 4.83 15.17
CA VAL A 195 -29.19 3.43 15.47
C VAL A 195 -29.19 3.22 16.97
N THR A 196 -30.01 2.30 17.46
CA THR A 196 -30.24 2.16 18.91
C THR A 196 -29.28 1.21 19.60
N ASP A 197 -28.59 0.37 18.85
CA ASP A 197 -27.63 -0.62 19.35
C ASP A 197 -26.20 -0.17 19.09
N PRO A 198 -25.23 -0.57 19.94
CA PRO A 198 -23.84 -0.19 19.76
C PRO A 198 -23.27 -0.60 18.39
N THR A 199 -22.49 0.29 17.81
CA THR A 199 -21.71 0.04 16.60
C THR A 199 -20.21 -0.04 16.95
N TYR A 200 -19.53 -1.05 16.45
CA TYR A 200 -18.12 -1.34 16.73
C TYR A 200 -17.30 -1.10 15.47
N LEU A 201 -16.55 0.00 15.47
CA LEU A 201 -15.66 0.39 14.36
C LEU A 201 -14.59 -0.69 14.13
N LYS A 202 -14.29 -0.98 12.85
CA LYS A 202 -13.28 -1.95 12.46
C LYS A 202 -12.24 -1.35 11.53
N ASP A 203 -12.67 -0.77 10.41
CA ASP A 203 -11.76 -0.31 9.38
C ASP A 203 -12.31 0.91 8.65
N ILE A 204 -11.42 1.70 8.05
CA ILE A 204 -11.73 2.82 7.15
C ILE A 204 -10.83 2.76 5.92
N ARG A 205 -11.42 2.88 4.73
CA ARG A 205 -10.70 2.87 3.47
C ARG A 205 -11.18 3.98 2.54
N VAL A 206 -10.25 4.56 1.82
CA VAL A 206 -10.50 5.47 0.70
C VAL A 206 -10.00 4.82 -0.58
N ASP A 207 -10.88 4.72 -1.58
CA ASP A 207 -10.56 4.28 -2.93
C ASP A 207 -11.10 5.31 -3.94
N GLY A 208 -10.20 6.06 -4.55
CA GLY A 208 -10.54 7.18 -5.42
C GLY A 208 -11.38 8.24 -4.71
N ASP A 209 -12.65 8.37 -5.11
CA ASP A 209 -13.63 9.29 -4.52
C ASP A 209 -14.62 8.58 -3.57
N THR A 210 -14.38 7.32 -3.26
CA THR A 210 -15.25 6.51 -2.40
C THR A 210 -14.60 6.30 -1.03
N LEU A 211 -15.34 6.64 0.01
CA LEU A 211 -14.99 6.37 1.40
C LEU A 211 -15.84 5.21 1.91
N GLN A 212 -15.18 4.25 2.55
CA GLN A 212 -15.81 3.06 3.13
C GLN A 212 -15.42 2.91 4.59
N ILE A 213 -16.38 2.46 5.42
CA ILE A 213 -16.16 2.17 6.84
C ILE A 213 -16.78 0.81 7.16
N ALA A 214 -15.96 -0.12 7.65
CA ALA A 214 -16.42 -1.42 8.14
C ALA A 214 -16.72 -1.36 9.64
N PHE A 215 -17.81 -2.00 10.04
CA PHE A 215 -18.20 -2.08 11.45
C PHE A 215 -19.06 -3.32 11.73
N VAL A 216 -19.18 -3.64 13.01
CA VAL A 216 -20.02 -4.74 13.50
C VAL A 216 -21.08 -4.17 14.44
N THR A 217 -22.32 -4.66 14.34
CA THR A 217 -23.41 -4.21 15.22
C THR A 217 -24.49 -5.29 15.40
N ASP A 218 -25.26 -5.18 16.49
CA ASP A 218 -26.51 -5.94 16.68
C ASP A 218 -27.71 -5.25 16.03
N ALA A 219 -27.56 -4.02 15.55
CA ALA A 219 -28.63 -3.24 14.95
C ALA A 219 -28.92 -3.67 13.53
N ALA A 220 -30.21 -3.71 13.17
CA ALA A 220 -30.62 -3.94 11.80
C ALA A 220 -30.51 -2.66 10.97
N PHE A 221 -29.53 -2.58 10.11
CA PHE A 221 -29.50 -1.57 9.05
C PHE A 221 -30.29 -2.04 7.83
N VAL A 222 -31.12 -1.18 7.30
CA VAL A 222 -31.86 -1.48 6.08
C VAL A 222 -30.93 -1.34 4.88
N SER A 223 -30.36 -2.46 4.45
CA SER A 223 -29.76 -2.51 3.10
C SER A 223 -30.88 -2.58 2.05
N PRO A 224 -30.82 -1.81 0.93
CA PRO A 224 -31.86 -1.83 -0.09
C PRO A 224 -32.08 -3.21 -0.74
N SER A 225 -31.11 -4.12 -0.64
CA SER A 225 -31.11 -5.42 -1.32
C SER A 225 -31.08 -6.63 -0.38
N LYS A 226 -30.85 -6.44 0.93
CA LYS A 226 -30.68 -7.52 1.89
C LYS A 226 -31.48 -7.23 3.17
N LEU A 227 -32.14 -8.24 3.71
CA LEU A 227 -32.94 -8.12 4.92
C LEU A 227 -32.16 -8.68 6.10
N ASP A 228 -31.81 -7.80 7.04
CA ASP A 228 -31.45 -8.24 8.37
C ASP A 228 -32.71 -8.61 9.14
N ILE A 229 -33.01 -9.91 9.22
CA ILE A 229 -34.15 -10.42 9.97
C ILE A 229 -33.77 -10.85 11.39
N ASN A 230 -32.49 -10.86 11.75
CA ASN A 230 -32.04 -11.30 13.08
C ASN A 230 -32.51 -10.38 14.19
N SER A 231 -32.69 -9.09 13.91
CA SER A 231 -33.17 -8.11 14.88
C SER A 231 -34.67 -8.15 15.12
N SER A 232 -35.46 -8.76 14.22
CA SER A 232 -36.92 -8.73 14.29
C SER A 232 -37.56 -9.95 14.98
N GLU A 233 -36.84 -11.05 15.18
CA GLU A 233 -37.35 -12.20 15.90
C GLU A 233 -37.04 -12.11 17.39
N VAL A 234 -38.03 -11.63 18.12
CA VAL A 234 -38.15 -11.76 19.57
C VAL A 234 -38.27 -13.25 19.95
N ASN A 235 -37.20 -14.00 19.81
CA ASN A 235 -37.06 -15.26 20.49
C ASN A 235 -36.20 -15.06 21.72
N SER A 236 -36.78 -15.33 22.84
CA SER A 236 -36.43 -15.10 24.23
C SER A 236 -35.15 -15.81 24.73
N GLU A 237 -34.20 -16.07 23.88
CA GLU A 237 -32.84 -16.42 24.26
C GLU A 237 -31.93 -15.32 23.73
N ALA A 238 -31.52 -14.43 24.64
CA ALA A 238 -30.65 -13.30 24.41
C ALA A 238 -29.25 -13.77 23.99
N ASN A 239 -29.09 -14.18 22.77
CA ASN A 239 -27.80 -14.45 22.15
C ASN A 239 -27.59 -13.43 21.02
N PHE A 240 -26.75 -12.52 21.31
CA PHE A 240 -26.18 -11.45 20.52
C PHE A 240 -25.82 -11.95 19.13
N ARG A 241 -26.60 -11.56 18.13
CA ARG A 241 -26.34 -11.87 16.72
C ARG A 241 -25.84 -10.61 16.05
N SER A 242 -24.56 -10.37 16.21
CA SER A 242 -23.91 -9.26 15.54
C SER A 242 -23.63 -9.62 14.09
N ASP A 243 -23.80 -8.64 13.22
CA ASP A 243 -23.52 -8.71 11.79
C ASP A 243 -22.49 -7.66 11.39
N ALA A 244 -21.74 -7.96 10.34
CA ALA A 244 -20.77 -7.05 9.76
C ALA A 244 -21.39 -6.27 8.59
N TYR A 245 -21.10 -4.97 8.55
CA TYR A 245 -21.55 -4.01 7.56
C TYR A 245 -20.40 -3.19 7.01
N VAL A 246 -20.58 -2.73 5.78
CA VAL A 246 -19.78 -1.67 5.18
C VAL A 246 -20.68 -0.49 4.86
N TRP A 247 -20.39 0.65 5.44
CA TRP A 247 -20.91 1.94 5.01
C TRP A 247 -20.04 2.49 3.90
N SER A 248 -20.64 3.04 2.84
CA SER A 248 -19.92 3.68 1.74
C SER A 248 -20.57 4.99 1.35
N SER A 249 -19.76 5.96 0.97
CA SER A 249 -20.20 7.26 0.45
C SER A 249 -19.18 7.79 -0.54
N THR A 250 -19.63 8.50 -1.57
CA THR A 250 -18.73 9.24 -2.47
C THR A 250 -18.53 10.66 -1.96
N PHE A 251 -17.35 11.23 -2.20
CA PHE A 251 -17.03 12.62 -1.89
C PHE A 251 -16.47 13.34 -3.13
N ASP A 252 -16.81 14.62 -3.28
CA ASP A 252 -16.30 15.44 -4.38
C ASP A 252 -14.95 16.13 -4.00
N VAL A 253 -14.40 16.91 -4.92
CA VAL A 253 -13.16 17.68 -4.73
C VAL A 253 -13.21 18.66 -3.55
N ASP A 254 -14.44 19.12 -3.21
CA ASP A 254 -14.67 19.92 -2.01
C ASP A 254 -14.95 19.03 -0.78
N GLY A 255 -14.97 17.68 -0.95
CA GLY A 255 -15.23 16.64 0.04
C GLY A 255 -16.67 16.62 0.55
N LEU A 256 -17.62 17.12 -0.26
CA LEU A 256 -19.04 16.97 0.06
C LEU A 256 -19.45 15.53 -0.16
N MET A 257 -19.89 14.86 0.90
CA MET A 257 -20.34 13.48 0.85
C MET A 257 -21.72 13.35 0.23
N SER A 258 -21.91 12.29 -0.55
CA SER A 258 -23.20 11.98 -1.19
C SER A 258 -23.37 10.48 -1.44
N GLY A 259 -24.61 10.02 -1.48
CA GLY A 259 -24.93 8.64 -1.84
C GLY A 259 -24.57 7.61 -0.77
N ALA A 260 -24.66 7.98 0.52
CA ALA A 260 -24.37 7.06 1.61
C ALA A 260 -25.26 5.80 1.56
N GLU A 261 -24.62 4.63 1.55
CA GLU A 261 -25.27 3.33 1.51
C GLU A 261 -24.67 2.40 2.58
N PHE A 262 -25.48 1.44 3.04
CA PHE A 262 -25.04 0.38 3.95
C PHE A 262 -25.16 -0.96 3.25
N ASP A 263 -24.10 -1.74 3.24
CA ASP A 263 -24.11 -3.10 2.74
C ASP A 263 -23.88 -4.09 3.87
N LEU A 264 -24.81 -5.04 4.03
CA LEU A 264 -24.66 -6.18 4.93
C LEU A 264 -23.74 -7.21 4.25
N ILE A 265 -22.60 -7.50 4.85
CA ILE A 265 -21.59 -8.40 4.28
C ILE A 265 -21.62 -9.81 4.88
N SER A 266 -22.05 -9.98 6.14
CA SER A 266 -22.19 -11.28 6.80
C SER A 266 -23.53 -11.94 6.43
N ILE A 267 -23.65 -12.37 5.17
CA ILE A 267 -24.88 -12.98 4.62
C ILE A 267 -24.78 -14.50 4.54
N ASP A 268 -25.90 -15.17 4.77
CA ASP A 268 -26.04 -16.61 4.57
C ASP A 268 -26.31 -16.96 3.09
N ILE A 269 -26.38 -18.25 2.79
CA ILE A 269 -26.62 -18.76 1.43
C ILE A 269 -27.98 -18.34 0.83
N ASP A 270 -28.92 -17.92 1.66
CA ASP A 270 -30.24 -17.45 1.27
C ASP A 270 -30.29 -15.91 1.13
N GLY A 271 -29.20 -15.22 1.44
CA GLY A 271 -29.06 -13.77 1.35
C GLY A 271 -29.58 -12.99 2.55
N TYR A 272 -29.73 -13.65 3.70
CA TYR A 272 -30.13 -13.03 4.98
C TYR A 272 -28.90 -12.81 5.86
N ALA A 273 -29.03 -11.94 6.86
CA ALA A 273 -28.03 -11.78 7.89
C ALA A 273 -27.74 -13.13 8.58
N SER A 274 -26.46 -13.50 8.62
CA SER A 274 -26.05 -14.78 9.20
C SER A 274 -25.96 -14.73 10.73
N GLY A 275 -25.72 -13.55 11.29
CA GLY A 275 -25.34 -13.37 12.68
C GLY A 275 -23.95 -13.96 12.99
N TYR A 276 -23.59 -13.98 14.26
CA TYR A 276 -22.40 -14.66 14.79
C TYR A 276 -21.05 -14.07 14.33
N VAL A 277 -20.99 -12.80 13.92
CA VAL A 277 -19.75 -12.06 13.80
C VAL A 277 -19.36 -11.57 15.20
N ASP A 278 -18.18 -11.96 15.67
CA ASP A 278 -17.71 -11.50 16.98
C ASP A 278 -17.33 -10.01 16.92
N LYS A 279 -17.83 -9.24 17.86
CA LYS A 279 -17.52 -7.80 18.00
C LYS A 279 -16.05 -7.53 18.27
N ALA A 280 -15.32 -8.50 18.81
CA ALA A 280 -13.88 -8.42 19.02
C ALA A 280 -13.06 -8.80 17.79
N SER A 281 -13.66 -9.49 16.80
CA SER A 281 -12.97 -9.90 15.58
C SER A 281 -12.69 -8.71 14.67
N GLU A 282 -11.59 -8.78 13.95
CA GLU A 282 -11.24 -7.80 12.92
C GLU A 282 -12.13 -7.94 11.68
N VAL A 283 -12.39 -6.84 11.01
CA VAL A 283 -13.02 -6.74 9.69
C VAL A 283 -12.22 -5.73 8.88
N GLN A 284 -11.77 -6.10 7.70
CA GLN A 284 -10.92 -5.23 6.88
C GLN A 284 -11.41 -5.16 5.44
N ILE A 285 -11.41 -3.95 4.89
CA ILE A 285 -11.78 -3.64 3.50
C ILE A 285 -10.53 -3.67 2.63
N THR A 286 -10.58 -4.40 1.52
CA THR A 286 -9.51 -4.52 0.53
C THR A 286 -10.04 -4.30 -0.90
N ASP A 287 -9.16 -4.25 -1.91
CA ASP A 287 -9.60 -4.17 -3.31
C ASP A 287 -10.44 -5.37 -3.75
N LEU A 288 -10.12 -6.56 -3.22
CA LEU A 288 -10.84 -7.79 -3.56
C LEU A 288 -12.22 -7.86 -2.91
N GLY A 289 -12.40 -7.20 -1.76
CA GLY A 289 -13.62 -7.19 -0.96
C GLY A 289 -13.34 -7.02 0.52
N THR A 290 -14.25 -7.48 1.38
CA THR A 290 -14.13 -7.32 2.83
C THR A 290 -13.95 -8.67 3.51
N TYR A 291 -12.89 -8.78 4.31
CA TYR A 291 -12.60 -9.95 5.13
C TYR A 291 -13.20 -9.82 6.51
N TYR A 292 -13.72 -10.93 7.04
CA TYR A 292 -14.30 -11.01 8.39
C TYR A 292 -14.29 -12.43 8.94
N THR A 293 -14.48 -12.57 10.24
CA THR A 293 -14.64 -13.86 10.92
C THR A 293 -16.08 -14.07 11.34
N SER A 294 -16.59 -15.28 11.16
CA SER A 294 -17.90 -15.68 11.69
C SER A 294 -17.91 -17.16 12.09
N SER A 295 -18.66 -17.49 13.14
CA SER A 295 -18.93 -18.87 13.56
C SER A 295 -20.26 -19.43 13.00
N SER A 296 -20.86 -18.73 12.05
CA SER A 296 -22.13 -19.14 11.44
C SER A 296 -21.93 -20.21 10.38
N SER A 297 -22.47 -21.39 10.61
CA SER A 297 -22.48 -22.50 9.65
C SER A 297 -23.48 -22.36 8.50
N THR A 298 -24.14 -21.20 8.37
CA THR A 298 -25.12 -20.92 7.31
C THR A 298 -24.59 -20.03 6.19
N ILE A 299 -23.42 -19.47 6.35
CA ILE A 299 -22.80 -18.59 5.34
C ILE A 299 -22.49 -19.36 4.05
N LEU A 300 -21.89 -20.53 4.18
CA LEU A 300 -21.62 -21.45 3.06
C LEU A 300 -22.11 -22.85 3.39
N ALA A 301 -22.60 -23.57 2.36
CA ALA A 301 -23.10 -24.93 2.54
C ALA A 301 -22.01 -25.95 2.91
N GLU A 302 -20.75 -25.65 2.54
CA GLU A 302 -19.58 -26.47 2.81
C GLU A 302 -19.05 -26.30 4.24
N ASP A 303 -19.40 -25.21 4.91
CA ASP A 303 -19.04 -24.99 6.30
C ASP A 303 -19.86 -25.87 7.22
N ALA A 304 -19.22 -26.89 7.79
CA ALA A 304 -19.86 -27.88 8.65
C ALA A 304 -19.23 -28.00 10.04
N ASN A 305 -18.21 -27.16 10.34
CA ASN A 305 -17.42 -27.33 11.56
C ASN A 305 -17.97 -26.57 12.78
N ASN A 306 -18.85 -25.57 12.59
CA ASN A 306 -19.35 -24.63 13.60
C ASN A 306 -18.24 -23.95 14.42
N SER A 307 -17.10 -23.72 13.79
CA SER A 307 -15.98 -22.97 14.35
C SER A 307 -15.95 -21.58 13.74
N ASP A 308 -15.07 -20.72 14.25
CA ASP A 308 -14.78 -19.45 13.61
C ASP A 308 -14.07 -19.71 12.29
N ASP A 309 -14.63 -19.23 11.18
CA ASP A 309 -14.04 -19.30 9.85
C ASP A 309 -13.84 -17.92 9.26
N VAL A 310 -12.80 -17.78 8.44
CA VAL A 310 -12.50 -16.53 7.74
C VAL A 310 -13.21 -16.51 6.40
N PHE A 311 -13.97 -15.45 6.16
CA PHE A 311 -14.74 -15.24 4.95
C PHE A 311 -14.27 -13.99 4.21
N LEU A 312 -14.37 -14.03 2.88
CA LEU A 312 -14.28 -12.90 1.98
C LEU A 312 -15.65 -12.62 1.39
N TYR A 313 -16.17 -11.44 1.62
CA TYR A 313 -17.28 -10.89 0.86
C TYR A 313 -16.72 -10.02 -0.27
N SER A 314 -16.72 -10.53 -1.49
CA SER A 314 -16.10 -9.88 -2.64
C SER A 314 -16.86 -8.64 -3.08
N SER A 315 -16.20 -7.73 -3.81
CA SER A 315 -16.83 -6.56 -4.45
C SER A 315 -17.97 -6.91 -5.41
N ALA A 316 -18.01 -8.16 -5.90
CA ALA A 316 -19.12 -8.67 -6.71
C ALA A 316 -20.33 -9.16 -5.87
N GLY A 317 -20.25 -9.07 -4.54
CA GLY A 317 -21.32 -9.51 -3.63
C GLY A 317 -21.40 -11.03 -3.45
N VAL A 318 -20.28 -11.74 -3.60
CA VAL A 318 -20.17 -13.19 -3.43
C VAL A 318 -19.31 -13.50 -2.23
N THR A 319 -19.79 -14.37 -1.33
CA THR A 319 -19.03 -14.84 -0.17
C THR A 319 -18.26 -16.12 -0.51
N SER A 320 -17.00 -16.19 -0.10
CA SER A 320 -16.15 -17.38 -0.14
C SER A 320 -15.44 -17.59 1.20
N SER A 321 -15.03 -18.82 1.52
CA SER A 321 -14.25 -19.10 2.72
C SER A 321 -12.77 -19.19 2.41
N VAL A 322 -11.95 -18.58 3.27
CA VAL A 322 -10.48 -18.68 3.24
C VAL A 322 -10.00 -19.95 3.95
N THR A 323 -10.65 -20.33 5.03
CA THR A 323 -10.25 -21.45 5.92
C THR A 323 -10.92 -22.78 5.57
N SER A 324 -11.91 -22.75 4.68
CA SER A 324 -12.69 -23.93 4.25
C SER A 324 -12.93 -23.88 2.74
N SER A 325 -11.85 -23.94 1.94
CA SER A 325 -11.88 -24.01 0.47
C SER A 325 -11.68 -25.46 -0.02
N GLU A 326 -11.68 -25.68 -1.35
CA GLU A 326 -11.39 -27.00 -1.94
C GLU A 326 -9.95 -27.49 -1.62
N THR A 327 -9.02 -26.57 -1.38
CA THR A 327 -7.59 -26.86 -1.12
C THR A 327 -7.21 -26.70 0.34
N ILE A 328 -7.89 -25.81 1.06
CA ILE A 328 -7.64 -25.52 2.48
C ILE A 328 -8.88 -25.95 3.28
N THR A 329 -8.72 -26.92 4.17
CA THR A 329 -9.79 -27.35 5.09
C THR A 329 -9.21 -27.44 6.49
N LEU A 330 -9.58 -26.50 7.34
CA LEU A 330 -9.15 -26.45 8.73
C LEU A 330 -10.28 -26.93 9.64
N SER A 331 -10.04 -27.99 10.40
CA SER A 331 -11.05 -28.63 11.25
C SER A 331 -11.57 -27.74 12.38
N SER A 332 -10.80 -26.75 12.79
CA SER A 332 -11.16 -25.76 13.81
C SER A 332 -11.22 -24.33 13.24
N GLY A 333 -11.29 -24.20 11.90
CA GLY A 333 -11.36 -22.91 11.23
C GLY A 333 -10.21 -21.94 11.56
N GLY A 334 -10.48 -20.65 11.59
CA GLY A 334 -9.51 -19.61 11.91
C GLY A 334 -10.15 -18.26 12.22
N GLN A 335 -9.40 -17.39 12.90
CA GLN A 335 -9.76 -16.01 13.18
C GLN A 335 -8.97 -15.08 12.27
N PHE A 336 -9.64 -14.24 11.52
CA PHE A 336 -9.04 -13.21 10.67
C PHE A 336 -8.19 -12.23 11.52
N VAL A 337 -7.04 -11.85 10.99
CA VAL A 337 -6.13 -10.89 11.63
C VAL A 337 -5.96 -9.66 10.74
N SER A 338 -5.43 -9.84 9.52
CA SER A 338 -5.28 -8.75 8.56
C SER A 338 -5.09 -9.27 7.13
N ALA A 339 -5.28 -8.39 6.15
CA ALA A 339 -5.06 -8.68 4.74
C ALA A 339 -4.21 -7.59 4.09
N SER A 340 -3.57 -7.90 2.96
CA SER A 340 -2.94 -6.91 2.09
C SER A 340 -3.98 -5.97 1.48
N ASP A 341 -3.57 -4.78 1.05
CA ASP A 341 -4.47 -3.77 0.49
C ASP A 341 -5.22 -4.28 -0.74
N ASP A 342 -4.56 -5.10 -1.59
CA ASP A 342 -5.16 -5.74 -2.75
C ASP A 342 -6.07 -6.95 -2.38
N GLY A 343 -6.04 -7.40 -1.12
CA GLY A 343 -6.78 -8.58 -0.63
C GLY A 343 -6.17 -9.92 -1.03
N ARG A 344 -5.01 -9.95 -1.67
CA ARG A 344 -4.38 -11.18 -2.14
C ARG A 344 -3.82 -12.02 -1.00
N TYR A 345 -3.13 -11.39 -0.07
CA TYR A 345 -2.54 -12.05 1.09
C TYR A 345 -3.43 -11.85 2.31
N VAL A 346 -3.73 -12.93 2.99
CA VAL A 346 -4.63 -12.92 4.16
C VAL A 346 -3.95 -13.63 5.31
N SER A 347 -3.94 -13.01 6.48
CA SER A 347 -3.45 -13.63 7.70
C SER A 347 -4.57 -13.96 8.66
N PHE A 348 -4.42 -15.06 9.36
CA PHE A 348 -5.35 -15.50 10.39
C PHE A 348 -4.68 -16.39 11.43
N LEU A 349 -5.35 -16.57 12.55
CA LEU A 349 -4.92 -17.45 13.64
C LEU A 349 -5.71 -18.74 13.60
N SER A 350 -5.06 -19.90 13.71
CA SER A 350 -5.75 -21.20 13.81
C SER A 350 -5.04 -22.17 14.75
N SER A 351 -5.83 -22.92 15.50
CA SER A 351 -5.38 -24.05 16.33
C SER A 351 -5.72 -25.41 15.71
N SER A 352 -6.16 -25.43 14.45
CA SER A 352 -6.49 -26.66 13.74
C SER A 352 -5.35 -27.65 13.74
N SER A 353 -5.66 -28.94 13.91
CA SER A 353 -4.63 -29.99 13.98
C SER A 353 -3.82 -30.14 12.68
N GLU A 354 -4.36 -29.71 11.57
CA GLU A 354 -3.76 -29.69 10.25
C GLU A 354 -2.54 -28.74 10.20
N VAL A 355 -2.57 -27.66 10.98
CA VAL A 355 -1.54 -26.61 10.99
C VAL A 355 -0.79 -26.52 12.31
N SER A 356 -1.41 -26.85 13.45
CA SER A 356 -0.78 -26.83 14.76
C SER A 356 -0.02 -28.12 15.10
N GLY A 357 -0.20 -29.17 14.31
CA GLY A 357 0.40 -30.48 14.55
C GLY A 357 0.05 -31.03 15.94
N ASN A 358 1.07 -31.47 16.68
CA ASN A 358 0.89 -32.02 18.03
C ASN A 358 0.95 -30.94 19.14
N THR A 359 1.21 -29.68 18.83
CA THR A 359 1.34 -28.62 19.84
C THR A 359 -0.02 -28.21 20.38
N GLY A 360 -1.06 -28.23 19.54
CA GLY A 360 -2.40 -27.72 19.86
C GLY A 360 -2.39 -26.21 20.15
N ALA A 361 -1.27 -25.53 19.93
CA ALA A 361 -1.13 -24.10 20.09
C ALA A 361 -1.66 -23.37 18.84
N GLN A 362 -2.20 -22.17 19.04
CA GLN A 362 -2.63 -21.30 17.95
C GLN A 362 -1.42 -20.85 17.13
N GLN A 363 -1.51 -20.94 15.82
CA GLN A 363 -0.48 -20.54 14.86
C GLN A 363 -0.93 -19.30 14.11
N PHE A 364 0.03 -18.46 13.70
CA PHE A 364 -0.20 -17.40 12.73
C PHE A 364 0.04 -17.95 11.32
N LEU A 365 -0.89 -17.72 10.43
CA LEU A 365 -0.95 -18.31 9.11
C LEU A 365 -1.17 -17.22 8.08
N THR A 366 -0.58 -17.39 6.90
CA THR A 366 -0.84 -16.54 5.73
C THR A 366 -1.29 -17.41 4.56
N VAL A 367 -2.20 -16.85 3.75
CA VAL A 367 -2.69 -17.47 2.51
C VAL A 367 -2.53 -16.48 1.37
N ASP A 368 -1.95 -16.91 0.27
CA ASP A 368 -2.03 -16.24 -1.02
C ASP A 368 -3.29 -16.73 -1.74
N GLN A 369 -4.29 -15.87 -1.91
CA GLN A 369 -5.58 -16.21 -2.51
C GLN A 369 -5.46 -16.65 -3.98
N ASN A 370 -4.40 -16.26 -4.70
CA ASN A 370 -4.18 -16.66 -6.09
C ASN A 370 -3.62 -18.07 -6.23
N SER A 371 -2.76 -18.49 -5.32
CA SER A 371 -2.12 -19.82 -5.34
C SER A 371 -2.73 -20.80 -4.36
N GLU A 372 -3.59 -20.31 -3.45
CA GLU A 372 -4.18 -21.05 -2.33
C GLU A 372 -3.12 -21.80 -1.48
N VAL A 373 -1.91 -21.23 -1.42
CA VAL A 373 -0.81 -21.78 -0.60
C VAL A 373 -0.97 -21.26 0.81
N LEU A 374 -1.14 -22.20 1.74
CA LEU A 374 -1.14 -21.92 3.17
C LEU A 374 0.28 -22.01 3.71
N GLU A 375 0.77 -20.92 4.26
CA GLU A 375 2.08 -20.87 4.91
C GLU A 375 1.93 -20.72 6.43
N THR A 376 2.58 -21.62 7.18
CA THR A 376 2.77 -21.46 8.62
C THR A 376 4.01 -20.64 8.87
N ILE A 377 3.88 -19.60 9.65
CA ILE A 377 4.96 -18.67 9.91
C ILE A 377 5.70 -19.10 11.17
N SER A 378 6.96 -19.56 11.00
CA SER A 378 7.84 -19.89 12.12
C SER A 378 9.31 -19.68 11.78
N GLU A 379 10.07 -19.19 12.73
CA GLU A 379 11.53 -19.20 12.62
C GLU A 379 12.00 -20.67 12.53
N ASN A 380 12.82 -21.01 11.54
CA ASN A 380 13.36 -22.37 11.32
C ASN A 380 12.33 -23.48 10.98
N GLY A 381 11.10 -23.18 10.61
CA GLY A 381 10.08 -24.17 10.26
C GLY A 381 9.51 -24.93 11.46
N GLU A 382 9.73 -24.45 12.68
CA GLU A 382 9.14 -25.02 13.89
C GLU A 382 7.82 -24.31 14.23
N LEU A 383 6.80 -25.07 14.57
CA LEU A 383 5.52 -24.52 15.02
C LEU A 383 5.66 -23.91 16.43
N ALA A 384 4.95 -22.81 16.67
CA ALA A 384 4.90 -22.20 18.00
C ALA A 384 4.39 -23.21 19.04
N ASN A 385 5.10 -23.34 20.16
CA ASN A 385 4.68 -24.18 21.29
C ASN A 385 3.84 -23.42 22.34
N GLY A 386 3.68 -22.11 22.17
CA GLY A 386 2.87 -21.20 22.96
C GLY A 386 1.78 -20.53 22.13
N TRP A 387 1.02 -19.64 22.74
CA TRP A 387 -0.07 -18.92 22.05
C TRP A 387 0.49 -17.80 21.16
N VAL A 388 -0.05 -17.69 19.97
CA VAL A 388 0.04 -16.48 19.16
C VAL A 388 -1.14 -15.58 19.55
N ILE A 389 -0.83 -14.36 19.95
CA ILE A 389 -1.81 -13.45 20.57
C ILE A 389 -2.43 -12.53 19.52
N ASN A 390 -1.58 -12.00 18.63
CA ASN A 390 -1.94 -11.01 17.62
C ASN A 390 -0.94 -11.07 16.46
N GLY A 391 -1.27 -10.43 15.34
CA GLY A 391 -0.37 -10.29 14.20
C GLY A 391 -0.86 -9.23 13.23
N ALA A 392 -0.05 -8.95 12.23
CA ALA A 392 -0.39 -8.07 11.11
C ALA A 392 0.42 -8.47 9.88
N ILE A 393 -0.12 -8.20 8.71
CA ILE A 393 0.64 -8.17 7.46
C ILE A 393 0.64 -6.76 6.88
N SER A 394 1.64 -6.45 6.07
CA SER A 394 1.75 -5.16 5.39
C SER A 394 0.75 -5.00 4.26
N GLY A 395 0.59 -3.76 3.75
CA GLY A 395 -0.29 -3.48 2.62
C GLY A 395 0.03 -4.29 1.37
N SER A 396 1.31 -4.60 1.10
CA SER A 396 1.72 -5.51 0.03
C SER A 396 1.53 -7.00 0.35
N GLY A 397 1.35 -7.35 1.63
CA GLY A 397 1.29 -8.73 2.10
C GLY A 397 2.63 -9.46 2.20
N LEU A 398 3.74 -8.78 1.94
CA LEU A 398 5.07 -9.39 1.89
C LEU A 398 5.84 -9.28 3.21
N SER A 399 5.46 -8.33 4.05
CA SER A 399 5.94 -8.23 5.43
C SER A 399 4.88 -8.72 6.40
N ALA A 400 5.29 -9.42 7.44
CA ALA A 400 4.38 -9.91 8.45
C ALA A 400 5.01 -9.83 9.84
N ALA A 401 4.18 -9.65 10.86
CA ALA A 401 4.63 -9.69 12.23
C ALA A 401 3.56 -10.33 13.12
N PHE A 402 3.98 -11.02 14.17
CA PHE A 402 3.06 -11.58 15.15
C PHE A 402 3.66 -11.60 16.55
N THR A 403 2.82 -11.60 17.54
CA THR A 403 3.19 -11.68 18.96
C THR A 403 2.91 -13.07 19.51
N SER A 404 3.89 -13.64 20.20
CA SER A 404 3.74 -14.98 20.79
C SER A 404 4.43 -15.09 22.16
N ASP A 405 3.85 -15.88 23.05
CA ASP A 405 4.48 -16.31 24.31
C ASP A 405 5.27 -17.63 24.16
N ALA A 406 5.37 -18.17 22.94
CA ALA A 406 6.15 -19.36 22.64
C ALA A 406 7.65 -19.15 22.97
N ASP A 407 8.30 -20.17 23.53
CA ASP A 407 9.71 -20.14 23.92
C ASP A 407 10.64 -20.87 22.94
N ASN A 408 10.09 -21.47 21.89
CA ASN A 408 10.83 -22.21 20.87
C ASN A 408 11.09 -21.45 19.57
N LEU A 409 10.47 -20.27 19.38
CA LEU A 409 10.55 -19.52 18.13
C LEU A 409 11.86 -18.74 17.95
N SER A 410 12.57 -18.46 19.05
CA SER A 410 13.86 -17.76 19.00
C SER A 410 14.84 -18.35 20.01
N THR A 411 16.14 -18.21 19.72
CA THR A 411 17.22 -18.53 20.67
C THR A 411 17.58 -17.35 21.57
N LEU A 412 16.98 -16.19 21.36
CA LEU A 412 17.18 -15.00 22.19
C LEU A 412 16.36 -15.10 23.48
N ASP A 413 16.89 -14.48 24.53
CA ASP A 413 16.14 -14.36 25.79
C ASP A 413 14.84 -13.56 25.54
N PRO A 414 13.72 -13.95 26.21
CA PRO A 414 12.48 -13.19 26.12
C PRO A 414 12.69 -11.71 26.49
N GLN A 415 12.21 -10.82 25.64
CA GLN A 415 12.31 -9.37 25.84
C GLN A 415 11.15 -8.81 26.67
N THR A 416 10.09 -9.62 26.83
CA THR A 416 8.87 -9.26 27.56
C THR A 416 8.45 -10.38 28.49
N THR A 417 7.49 -10.12 29.39
CA THR A 417 7.00 -11.11 30.36
C THR A 417 5.80 -11.92 29.85
N SER A 418 5.12 -11.48 28.77
CA SER A 418 3.86 -12.07 28.31
C SER A 418 3.80 -12.38 26.81
N GLY A 419 4.64 -11.75 26.00
CA GLY A 419 4.67 -12.04 24.57
C GLY A 419 5.72 -11.22 23.84
N ASN A 420 6.52 -11.89 23.02
CA ASN A 420 7.57 -11.29 22.20
C ASN A 420 7.04 -11.06 20.79
N LEU A 421 7.48 -9.98 20.16
CA LEU A 421 7.16 -9.66 18.78
C LEU A 421 8.20 -10.30 17.85
N TYR A 422 7.70 -11.05 16.88
CA TYR A 422 8.45 -11.68 15.80
C TYR A 422 8.01 -11.04 14.49
N ALA A 423 8.96 -10.69 13.63
CA ALA A 423 8.66 -10.10 12.34
C ALA A 423 9.51 -10.74 11.24
N ASP A 424 8.91 -10.90 10.08
CA ASP A 424 9.58 -11.02 8.80
C ASP A 424 9.24 -9.78 8.00
N ILE A 425 10.24 -8.95 7.82
CA ILE A 425 10.10 -7.69 7.10
C ILE A 425 10.80 -7.89 5.77
N ALA A 426 10.06 -7.78 4.68
CA ALA A 426 10.62 -7.86 3.36
C ALA A 426 11.71 -6.78 3.21
N ASP A 427 12.89 -7.18 2.77
CA ASP A 427 13.89 -6.22 2.35
C ASP A 427 13.37 -5.54 1.08
N ALA A 428 12.71 -4.41 1.22
CA ALA A 428 12.32 -3.59 0.09
C ALA A 428 13.58 -2.91 -0.44
N ALA A 429 14.02 -3.30 -1.64
CA ALA A 429 14.97 -2.48 -2.37
C ALA A 429 14.21 -1.29 -2.96
N ILE A 430 14.79 -0.12 -2.84
CA ILE A 430 14.25 1.07 -3.47
C ILE A 430 14.85 1.15 -4.87
N LEU A 431 13.99 1.09 -5.88
CA LEU A 431 14.38 1.41 -7.25
C LEU A 431 14.29 2.92 -7.43
N SER A 432 15.43 3.58 -7.37
CA SER A 432 15.54 5.01 -7.68
C SER A 432 16.19 5.20 -9.04
N GLY A 433 15.64 6.06 -9.87
CA GLY A 433 16.13 6.20 -11.23
C GLY A 433 15.75 7.51 -11.89
N VAL A 434 16.16 7.62 -13.15
CA VAL A 434 15.93 8.78 -14.01
C VAL A 434 15.31 8.36 -15.34
N THR A 435 14.61 9.30 -15.96
CA THR A 435 14.11 9.17 -17.34
C THR A 435 14.66 10.33 -18.17
N TYR A 436 15.36 10.05 -19.25
CA TYR A 436 16.02 11.07 -20.03
C TYR A 436 15.93 10.82 -21.55
N HIS A 437 16.01 11.88 -22.33
CA HIS A 437 15.95 11.82 -23.79
C HIS A 437 17.25 11.30 -24.38
N TRP A 438 17.15 10.35 -25.32
CA TRP A 438 18.28 9.63 -25.90
C TRP A 438 19.36 10.51 -26.59
N ALA A 439 18.97 11.65 -27.18
CA ALA A 439 19.90 12.45 -28.00
C ALA A 439 20.52 13.63 -27.24
N ASN A 440 19.82 14.24 -26.32
CA ASN A 440 20.29 15.45 -25.62
C ASN A 440 20.38 15.29 -24.11
N HIS A 441 20.10 14.08 -23.59
CA HIS A 441 20.19 13.70 -22.18
C HIS A 441 19.35 14.56 -21.23
N SER A 442 18.39 15.32 -21.77
CA SER A 442 17.48 16.10 -20.95
C SER A 442 16.53 15.21 -20.17
N LEU A 443 16.35 15.51 -18.90
CA LEU A 443 15.44 14.80 -18.02
C LEU A 443 13.97 15.02 -18.46
N ILE A 444 13.18 13.95 -18.42
CA ILE A 444 11.78 13.99 -18.82
C ILE A 444 10.91 13.80 -17.57
N GLY A 445 10.12 14.82 -17.25
CA GLY A 445 9.11 14.76 -16.20
C GLY A 445 7.78 14.22 -16.69
N ASP A 446 6.85 14.02 -15.76
CA ASP A 446 5.51 13.48 -15.99
C ASP A 446 5.54 12.08 -16.66
N VAL A 447 6.56 11.28 -16.37
CA VAL A 447 6.65 9.88 -16.77
C VAL A 447 6.16 9.02 -15.63
N THR A 448 5.16 8.20 -15.87
CA THR A 448 4.71 7.19 -14.90
C THR A 448 5.62 5.98 -15.00
N VAL A 449 6.42 5.73 -13.98
CA VAL A 449 7.21 4.50 -13.82
C VAL A 449 6.43 3.57 -12.92
N SER A 450 6.27 2.32 -13.34
CA SER A 450 5.43 1.34 -12.65
C SER A 450 6.12 -0.01 -12.51
N ILE A 451 5.89 -0.65 -11.37
CA ILE A 451 6.19 -2.06 -11.14
C ILE A 451 4.91 -2.85 -11.41
N LYS A 452 5.00 -3.87 -12.24
CA LYS A 452 3.89 -4.74 -12.60
C LYS A 452 4.18 -6.18 -12.21
N ASN A 453 3.12 -6.95 -11.94
CA ASN A 453 3.23 -8.41 -11.81
C ASN A 453 3.29 -9.09 -13.19
N PHE A 454 3.44 -10.41 -13.19
CA PHE A 454 3.49 -11.22 -14.42
C PHE A 454 2.18 -11.17 -15.25
N GLN A 455 1.07 -10.77 -14.66
CA GLN A 455 -0.22 -10.55 -15.33
C GLN A 455 -0.35 -9.14 -15.92
N SER A 456 0.70 -8.32 -15.86
CA SER A 456 0.73 -6.91 -16.27
C SER A 456 -0.15 -5.97 -15.43
N GLU A 457 -0.52 -6.39 -14.21
CA GLU A 457 -1.22 -5.54 -13.24
C GLU A 457 -0.20 -4.64 -12.53
N THR A 458 -0.51 -3.37 -12.40
CA THR A 458 0.36 -2.41 -11.70
C THR A 458 0.30 -2.67 -10.21
N LEU A 459 1.45 -2.97 -9.62
CA LEU A 459 1.61 -3.16 -8.18
C LEU A 459 1.90 -1.84 -7.47
N ASP A 460 2.73 -1.00 -8.11
CA ASP A 460 3.07 0.33 -7.62
C ASP A 460 3.49 1.23 -8.77
N SER A 461 3.35 2.55 -8.61
CA SER A 461 3.75 3.51 -9.63
C SER A 461 4.04 4.88 -9.04
N VAL A 462 4.94 5.60 -9.70
CA VAL A 462 5.29 6.98 -9.36
C VAL A 462 5.46 7.80 -10.63
N THR A 463 5.19 9.09 -10.54
CA THR A 463 5.40 10.03 -11.65
C THR A 463 6.68 10.81 -11.44
N THR A 464 7.55 10.85 -12.46
CA THR A 464 8.83 11.55 -12.40
C THR A 464 8.66 13.07 -12.39
N ASN A 465 9.60 13.76 -11.72
CA ASN A 465 9.68 15.22 -11.71
C ASN A 465 10.92 15.69 -12.52
N SER A 466 10.75 16.59 -13.49
CA SER A 466 11.84 17.12 -14.32
C SER A 466 12.76 18.13 -13.61
N ASP A 467 12.40 18.57 -12.40
CA ASP A 467 13.13 19.58 -11.64
C ASP A 467 14.21 18.98 -10.72
N VAL A 468 14.34 17.65 -10.70
CA VAL A 468 15.30 16.90 -9.86
C VAL A 468 16.32 16.23 -10.77
N ASP A 469 17.59 16.38 -10.47
CA ASP A 469 18.73 15.91 -11.28
C ASP A 469 19.25 14.52 -10.90
N VAL A 470 18.82 14.00 -9.75
CA VAL A 470 19.14 12.65 -9.25
C VAL A 470 17.86 12.07 -8.66
N ASP A 471 17.65 10.79 -8.87
CA ASP A 471 16.48 10.08 -8.31
C ASP A 471 15.16 10.80 -8.63
N GLN A 472 14.87 11.01 -9.93
CA GLN A 472 13.60 11.62 -10.37
C GLN A 472 12.38 10.85 -9.86
N TYR A 473 12.56 9.60 -9.53
CA TYR A 473 11.54 8.75 -8.92
C TYR A 473 12.16 7.75 -7.95
N SER A 474 11.35 7.29 -7.01
CA SER A 474 11.71 6.27 -6.05
C SER A 474 10.51 5.35 -5.87
N LEU A 475 10.69 4.06 -6.16
CA LEU A 475 9.67 3.02 -6.04
C LEU A 475 10.17 1.93 -5.09
N PRO A 476 9.44 1.59 -4.03
CA PRO A 476 9.73 0.42 -3.23
C PRO A 476 9.47 -0.84 -4.08
N ALA A 477 10.51 -1.63 -4.30
CA ALA A 477 10.43 -2.89 -5.01
C ALA A 477 10.65 -4.03 -4.02
N LEU A 478 9.63 -4.82 -3.81
CA LEU A 478 9.70 -5.97 -2.93
C LEU A 478 10.44 -7.12 -3.59
N LEU A 479 11.32 -7.80 -2.86
CA LEU A 479 12.30 -8.75 -3.37
C LEU A 479 11.73 -10.10 -3.85
N THR A 480 10.42 -10.33 -3.82
CA THR A 480 9.86 -11.65 -4.11
C THR A 480 9.06 -11.71 -5.40
N GLY A 481 9.40 -12.66 -6.25
CA GLY A 481 8.68 -13.01 -7.48
C GLY A 481 9.09 -12.18 -8.71
N ASP A 482 8.76 -12.72 -9.88
CA ASP A 482 9.05 -12.07 -11.17
C ASP A 482 8.17 -10.82 -11.33
N LYS A 483 8.82 -9.70 -11.60
CA LYS A 483 8.19 -8.39 -11.78
C LYS A 483 8.68 -7.75 -13.07
N GLN A 484 7.97 -6.73 -13.50
CA GLN A 484 8.30 -5.94 -14.65
C GLN A 484 8.36 -4.46 -14.27
N LEU A 485 9.46 -3.80 -14.57
CA LEU A 485 9.61 -2.36 -14.46
C LEU A 485 9.30 -1.73 -15.82
N ALA A 486 8.34 -0.83 -15.87
CA ALA A 486 7.90 -0.19 -17.10
C ALA A 486 7.71 1.32 -16.91
N ALA A 487 7.93 2.09 -17.96
CA ALA A 487 7.72 3.54 -17.97
C ALA A 487 6.76 3.93 -19.11
N ALA A 488 5.91 4.91 -18.86
CA ALA A 488 4.96 5.43 -19.84
C ALA A 488 4.71 6.93 -19.62
N LYS A 489 4.44 7.67 -20.70
CA LYS A 489 4.07 9.09 -20.65
C LYS A 489 3.02 9.39 -21.69
N GLU A 490 1.96 10.08 -21.30
CA GLU A 490 1.01 10.64 -22.25
C GLU A 490 1.63 11.83 -22.99
N LEU A 491 1.41 11.87 -24.30
CA LEU A 491 1.92 12.92 -25.14
C LEU A 491 1.16 14.24 -24.89
N THR A 492 1.85 15.26 -24.44
CA THR A 492 1.26 16.58 -24.21
C THR A 492 1.41 17.52 -25.42
N ALA A 493 0.67 18.62 -25.44
CA ALA A 493 0.83 19.63 -26.47
C ALA A 493 2.22 20.32 -26.45
N ALA A 494 2.90 20.29 -25.29
CA ALA A 494 4.27 20.79 -25.17
C ALA A 494 5.27 19.83 -25.83
N ASP A 495 5.02 18.52 -25.75
CA ASP A 495 5.86 17.50 -26.38
C ASP A 495 5.71 17.48 -27.92
N GLN A 496 4.52 17.84 -28.43
CA GLN A 496 4.19 17.79 -29.87
C GLN A 496 4.76 18.96 -30.71
N GLY A 497 5.44 19.95 -30.10
CA GLY A 497 6.02 21.07 -30.86
C GLY A 497 6.78 20.55 -32.09
N PHE A 498 7.26 21.31 -33.04
CA PHE A 498 7.88 20.92 -34.32
C PHE A 498 8.98 19.84 -34.26
N VAL A 499 8.83 18.85 -33.38
CA VAL A 499 9.76 17.76 -33.11
C VAL A 499 9.91 16.89 -34.35
N VAL A 500 8.82 16.31 -34.85
CA VAL A 500 8.86 15.50 -36.08
C VAL A 500 8.69 16.40 -37.30
N ASN A 501 9.69 16.41 -38.14
CA ASN A 501 9.78 17.28 -39.30
C ASN A 501 10.24 16.52 -40.56
N THR A 502 10.45 17.21 -41.67
CA THR A 502 10.83 16.54 -42.94
C THR A 502 12.26 16.00 -42.96
N PHE A 503 13.12 16.43 -42.04
CA PHE A 503 14.48 15.88 -41.88
C PHE A 503 14.43 14.52 -41.23
N ASP A 504 13.49 14.27 -40.33
CA ASP A 504 13.26 12.95 -39.74
C ASP A 504 12.79 11.95 -40.78
N ALA A 505 11.85 12.34 -41.65
CA ALA A 505 11.40 11.51 -42.77
C ALA A 505 12.56 11.18 -43.72
N LEU A 506 13.45 12.14 -43.95
CA LEU A 506 14.65 11.91 -44.77
C LEU A 506 15.64 10.97 -44.08
N SER A 507 15.82 11.13 -42.75
CA SER A 507 16.68 10.25 -41.93
C SER A 507 16.17 8.81 -41.94
N ALA A 508 14.88 8.61 -41.68
CA ALA A 508 14.23 7.30 -41.77
C ALA A 508 14.36 6.69 -43.19
N LEU A 509 14.19 7.49 -44.25
CA LEU A 509 14.37 7.02 -45.62
C LEU A 509 15.82 6.59 -45.87
N LYS A 510 16.83 7.32 -45.39
CA LYS A 510 18.23 6.92 -45.49
C LYS A 510 18.48 5.60 -44.78
N ILE A 511 17.98 5.43 -43.56
CA ILE A 511 18.07 4.17 -42.82
C ILE A 511 17.42 3.05 -43.62
N ALA A 512 16.21 3.25 -44.12
CA ALA A 512 15.46 2.27 -44.92
C ALA A 512 16.23 1.74 -46.15
N VAL A 513 17.01 2.61 -46.80
CA VAL A 513 17.83 2.22 -47.95
C VAL A 513 19.28 1.85 -47.58
N GLY A 514 19.61 1.75 -46.30
CA GLY A 514 20.92 1.33 -45.81
C GLY A 514 22.00 2.42 -45.89
N LEU A 515 21.59 3.69 -45.85
CA LEU A 515 22.49 4.84 -45.78
C LEU A 515 22.49 5.42 -44.35
N ASN A 516 23.64 5.90 -43.93
CA ASN A 516 23.76 6.60 -42.64
C ASN A 516 22.99 7.94 -42.69
N PRO A 517 22.05 8.20 -41.76
CA PRO A 517 21.33 9.47 -41.69
C PRO A 517 22.20 10.60 -41.13
N ASN A 518 23.19 10.30 -40.29
CA ASN A 518 24.00 11.24 -39.54
C ASN A 518 24.99 11.98 -40.43
N ALA A 519 24.92 13.31 -40.45
CA ALA A 519 25.72 14.16 -41.34
C ALA A 519 27.22 14.21 -40.97
N ASP A 520 27.51 13.98 -39.69
CA ASP A 520 28.87 13.96 -39.13
C ASP A 520 29.56 12.60 -39.31
N GLY A 521 28.82 11.59 -39.76
CA GLY A 521 29.32 10.26 -39.99
C GLY A 521 29.33 9.34 -38.76
N THR A 522 28.74 9.76 -37.62
CA THR A 522 28.54 8.91 -36.47
C THR A 522 27.68 7.70 -36.85
N ALA A 523 27.85 6.56 -36.19
CA ALA A 523 27.05 5.36 -36.48
C ALA A 523 25.58 5.63 -36.15
N VAL A 524 24.68 4.86 -36.77
CA VAL A 524 23.25 4.93 -36.43
C VAL A 524 23.05 4.36 -35.03
N SER A 525 22.42 5.13 -34.15
CA SER A 525 22.10 4.70 -32.80
C SER A 525 20.95 3.69 -32.80
N PRO A 526 20.88 2.75 -31.82
CA PRO A 526 19.70 1.91 -31.59
C PRO A 526 18.42 2.71 -31.51
N TYR A 527 18.45 3.81 -30.79
CA TYR A 527 17.29 4.69 -30.59
C TYR A 527 16.80 5.34 -31.88
N GLN A 528 17.70 5.54 -32.88
CA GLN A 528 17.29 6.01 -34.21
C GLN A 528 16.53 4.94 -35.00
N PHE A 529 16.86 3.66 -34.83
CA PHE A 529 16.06 2.58 -35.40
C PHE A 529 14.69 2.49 -34.76
N ILE A 530 14.62 2.57 -33.41
CA ILE A 530 13.37 2.57 -32.66
C ILE A 530 12.50 3.78 -33.05
N ALA A 531 13.05 4.99 -33.09
CA ALA A 531 12.32 6.19 -33.50
C ALA A 531 11.82 6.13 -34.94
N ALA A 532 12.53 5.41 -35.81
CA ALA A 532 12.21 5.30 -37.24
C ALA A 532 11.16 4.22 -37.55
N ASP A 533 11.00 3.19 -36.74
CA ASP A 533 9.99 2.13 -36.91
C ASP A 533 8.64 2.58 -36.32
N VAL A 534 7.95 3.48 -37.02
CA VAL A 534 6.77 4.15 -36.49
C VAL A 534 5.52 3.29 -36.46
N ASN A 535 5.51 2.17 -37.20
CA ASN A 535 4.41 1.21 -37.13
C ASN A 535 4.71 0.01 -36.21
N GLN A 536 5.91 0.00 -35.62
CA GLN A 536 6.38 -0.98 -34.64
C GLN A 536 6.25 -2.44 -35.18
N ASP A 537 6.56 -2.63 -36.48
CA ASP A 537 6.53 -3.95 -37.10
C ASP A 537 7.91 -4.67 -37.08
N GLY A 538 8.90 -4.07 -36.42
CA GLY A 538 10.27 -4.58 -36.33
C GLY A 538 11.15 -4.25 -37.54
N LEU A 539 10.70 -3.38 -38.47
CA LEU A 539 11.40 -3.08 -39.71
C LEU A 539 11.40 -1.58 -40.01
N VAL A 540 12.54 -0.98 -40.25
CA VAL A 540 12.58 0.37 -40.84
C VAL A 540 12.60 0.31 -42.35
N ASN A 541 11.52 0.74 -42.98
CA ASN A 541 11.35 0.68 -44.43
C ASN A 541 10.74 2.01 -44.98
N THR A 542 10.41 2.04 -46.29
CA THR A 542 9.87 3.27 -46.91
C THR A 542 8.46 3.61 -46.46
N PHE A 543 7.73 2.68 -45.88
CA PHE A 543 6.40 2.95 -45.30
C PHE A 543 6.54 3.83 -44.06
N ASP A 544 7.53 3.53 -43.20
CA ASP A 544 7.81 4.31 -41.99
C ASP A 544 8.22 5.75 -42.34
N ALA A 545 9.15 5.91 -43.27
CA ALA A 545 9.54 7.22 -43.78
C ALA A 545 8.36 8.00 -44.37
N LEU A 546 7.39 7.33 -45.01
CA LEU A 546 6.16 7.97 -45.50
C LEU A 546 5.24 8.38 -44.31
N GLN A 547 5.12 7.56 -43.27
CA GLN A 547 4.30 7.89 -42.11
C GLN A 547 4.91 9.08 -41.34
N ILE A 548 6.23 9.10 -41.14
CA ILE A 548 6.95 10.23 -40.53
C ILE A 548 6.74 11.50 -41.39
N LEU A 549 6.79 11.41 -42.70
CA LEU A 549 6.47 12.56 -43.57
C LEU A 549 5.04 13.05 -43.39
N LYS A 550 4.08 12.13 -43.23
CA LYS A 550 2.68 12.50 -42.93
C LYS A 550 2.53 13.17 -41.56
N MET A 551 3.24 12.68 -40.52
CA MET A 551 3.30 13.32 -39.21
C MET A 551 3.85 14.75 -39.36
N ALA A 552 4.97 14.93 -40.04
CA ALA A 552 5.66 16.21 -40.24
C ALA A 552 4.76 17.27 -40.92
N VAL A 553 3.86 16.84 -41.80
CA VAL A 553 2.93 17.76 -42.50
C VAL A 553 1.52 17.78 -41.90
N GLY A 554 1.30 17.09 -40.80
CA GLY A 554 0.05 17.10 -40.05
C GLY A 554 -1.14 16.45 -40.75
N LEU A 555 -0.92 15.36 -41.51
CA LEU A 555 -2.01 14.64 -42.14
C LEU A 555 -2.78 13.78 -41.13
N PRO A 556 -4.12 13.73 -41.23
CA PRO A 556 -4.96 13.05 -40.23
C PRO A 556 -4.87 11.51 -40.24
N ASP A 557 -4.26 10.95 -41.28
CA ASP A 557 -4.00 9.53 -41.45
C ASP A 557 -2.54 9.13 -41.14
N ALA A 558 -1.76 10.02 -40.53
CA ALA A 558 -0.47 9.71 -39.96
C ALA A 558 -0.62 8.81 -38.73
N ILE A 559 0.35 7.94 -38.49
CA ILE A 559 0.47 7.22 -37.23
C ILE A 559 0.68 8.26 -36.11
N PRO A 560 0.03 8.14 -34.94
CA PRO A 560 0.23 9.08 -33.84
C PRO A 560 1.68 9.06 -33.32
N GLN A 561 2.17 10.21 -32.89
CA GLN A 561 3.40 10.28 -32.11
C GLN A 561 3.13 9.71 -30.71
N GLU A 562 4.14 9.07 -30.13
CA GLU A 562 4.11 8.60 -28.76
C GLU A 562 5.53 8.59 -28.16
N TRP A 563 5.60 8.60 -26.84
CA TRP A 563 6.82 8.37 -26.10
C TRP A 563 7.05 6.85 -25.93
N LEU A 564 8.24 6.39 -26.26
CA LEU A 564 8.74 5.04 -25.98
C LEU A 564 9.83 5.13 -24.93
N PHE A 565 9.88 4.15 -24.01
CA PHE A 565 10.84 4.13 -22.92
C PHE A 565 11.62 2.81 -22.98
N VAL A 566 12.88 2.91 -23.33
CA VAL A 566 13.83 1.79 -23.39
C VAL A 566 14.57 1.73 -22.05
N ASN A 567 14.62 0.57 -21.42
CA ASN A 567 15.43 0.42 -20.23
C ASN A 567 16.91 0.69 -20.56
N GLU A 568 17.59 1.49 -19.75
CA GLU A 568 18.99 1.84 -20.00
C GLU A 568 19.93 0.62 -20.01
N GLY A 569 19.57 -0.44 -19.24
CA GLY A 569 20.28 -1.70 -19.23
C GLY A 569 20.05 -2.61 -20.45
N GLN A 570 19.21 -2.20 -21.41
CA GLN A 570 18.99 -2.96 -22.65
C GLN A 570 20.29 -3.06 -23.45
N ASP A 571 20.78 -4.28 -23.64
CA ASP A 571 21.98 -4.53 -24.43
C ASP A 571 21.65 -4.66 -25.92
N PHE A 572 22.21 -3.77 -26.72
CA PHE A 572 22.09 -3.75 -28.18
C PHE A 572 23.39 -4.20 -28.89
N TRP A 573 24.28 -4.90 -28.16
CA TRP A 573 25.58 -5.29 -28.69
C TRP A 573 25.89 -6.76 -28.43
N ASP A 574 26.21 -7.51 -29.51
CA ASP A 574 26.72 -8.89 -29.43
C ASP A 574 28.24 -8.88 -29.61
N GLU A 575 28.97 -9.05 -28.51
CA GLU A 575 30.44 -9.05 -28.47
C GLU A 575 31.05 -10.24 -29.22
N GLU A 576 30.33 -11.39 -29.31
CA GLU A 576 30.83 -12.60 -29.97
C GLU A 576 30.61 -12.58 -31.47
N ALA A 577 29.71 -11.74 -31.94
CA ALA A 577 29.42 -11.59 -33.36
C ALA A 577 30.66 -11.12 -34.16
N ASN A 578 30.63 -11.30 -35.46
CA ASN A 578 31.66 -10.86 -36.42
C ASN A 578 33.09 -11.30 -36.02
N ASN A 579 33.23 -12.56 -35.58
CA ASN A 579 34.49 -13.18 -35.14
C ASN A 579 35.14 -12.48 -33.90
N GLY A 580 34.31 -12.01 -32.98
CA GLY A 580 34.74 -11.33 -31.75
C GLY A 580 35.10 -9.85 -31.96
N GLN A 581 34.62 -9.25 -33.03
CA GLN A 581 34.72 -7.80 -33.25
C GLN A 581 33.46 -7.05 -32.76
N GLY A 582 32.44 -7.80 -32.44
CA GLY A 582 31.14 -7.29 -32.02
C GLY A 582 30.28 -6.77 -33.17
N GLU A 583 28.99 -6.82 -33.00
CA GLU A 583 27.99 -6.28 -33.92
C GLU A 583 26.78 -5.78 -33.17
N MET A 584 26.15 -4.73 -33.67
CA MET A 584 24.88 -4.23 -33.12
C MET A 584 23.78 -5.24 -33.41
N THR A 585 23.01 -5.61 -32.39
CA THR A 585 21.89 -6.57 -32.49
C THR A 585 20.70 -5.98 -33.24
N ILE A 586 20.45 -4.67 -33.04
CA ILE A 586 19.35 -3.92 -33.65
C ILE A 586 19.78 -3.30 -34.98
N ASN A 587 18.96 -3.42 -36.02
CA ASN A 587 19.19 -2.84 -37.35
C ASN A 587 17.87 -2.63 -38.10
N LYS A 588 17.90 -2.01 -39.27
CA LYS A 588 16.68 -1.70 -40.05
C LYS A 588 15.80 -2.90 -40.45
N ASN A 589 16.31 -4.12 -40.37
CA ASN A 589 15.56 -5.35 -40.72
C ASN A 589 15.17 -6.13 -39.44
N ASP A 590 15.59 -5.65 -38.29
CA ASP A 590 15.34 -6.28 -36.99
C ASP A 590 15.41 -5.18 -35.91
N VAL A 591 14.27 -4.56 -35.65
CA VAL A 591 14.10 -3.55 -34.60
C VAL A 591 13.44 -4.22 -33.40
N ASP A 592 14.24 -5.04 -32.71
CA ASP A 592 13.80 -5.79 -31.54
C ASP A 592 14.33 -5.15 -30.24
N TRP A 593 13.45 -4.92 -29.27
CA TRP A 593 13.76 -4.35 -27.97
C TRP A 593 12.60 -4.63 -26.97
N ASP A 594 12.87 -4.51 -25.68
CA ASP A 594 11.89 -4.80 -24.62
C ASP A 594 10.87 -3.66 -24.44
N ALA A 595 9.91 -3.58 -25.37
CA ALA A 595 8.90 -2.51 -25.43
C ALA A 595 7.95 -2.48 -24.22
N GLU A 596 7.73 -3.62 -23.56
CA GLU A 596 6.84 -3.73 -22.41
C GLU A 596 7.54 -3.37 -21.09
N GLY A 597 8.86 -3.19 -21.10
CA GLY A 597 9.71 -2.93 -19.92
C GLY A 597 10.59 -4.12 -19.57
N VAL A 598 11.38 -3.99 -18.52
CA VAL A 598 12.38 -4.99 -18.10
C VAL A 598 11.84 -5.91 -17.02
N LEU A 599 12.03 -7.21 -17.21
CA LEU A 599 11.70 -8.23 -16.22
C LEU A 599 12.83 -8.36 -15.20
N PHE A 600 12.49 -8.48 -13.92
CA PHE A 600 13.43 -8.70 -12.84
C PHE A 600 12.83 -9.57 -11.73
N THR A 601 13.67 -10.28 -11.03
CA THR A 601 13.31 -11.06 -9.83
C THR A 601 13.90 -10.41 -8.59
N ASP A 602 15.13 -9.87 -8.72
CA ASP A 602 15.80 -9.10 -7.67
C ASP A 602 15.93 -7.64 -8.14
N PRO A 603 15.42 -6.66 -7.39
CA PRO A 603 15.57 -5.24 -7.70
C PRO A 603 17.02 -4.75 -7.85
N GLN A 604 17.98 -5.45 -7.24
CA GLN A 604 19.40 -5.10 -7.39
C GLN A 604 19.98 -5.49 -8.75
N ASP A 605 19.31 -6.38 -9.48
CA ASP A 605 19.74 -6.85 -10.79
C ASP A 605 19.17 -6.02 -11.95
N VAL A 606 18.26 -5.07 -11.67
CA VAL A 606 17.64 -4.24 -12.72
C VAL A 606 18.24 -2.84 -12.72
N ASN A 607 18.57 -2.34 -13.92
CA ASN A 607 18.85 -0.92 -14.10
C ASN A 607 17.50 -0.15 -14.03
N PRO A 608 17.32 0.78 -13.08
CA PRO A 608 16.05 1.48 -12.92
C PRO A 608 15.85 2.63 -13.93
N ASN A 609 16.85 2.99 -14.72
CA ASN A 609 16.78 4.13 -15.61
C ASN A 609 16.13 3.82 -16.96
N PHE A 610 15.50 4.84 -17.54
CA PHE A 610 14.88 4.73 -18.86
C PHE A 610 15.35 5.81 -19.81
N VAL A 611 15.63 5.39 -21.03
CA VAL A 611 15.96 6.26 -22.17
C VAL A 611 14.68 6.49 -22.97
N ALA A 612 14.26 7.72 -23.04
CA ALA A 612 13.04 8.12 -23.74
C ALA A 612 13.33 8.43 -25.21
N VAL A 613 12.49 7.85 -26.07
CA VAL A 613 12.53 8.00 -27.52
C VAL A 613 11.17 8.52 -28.00
N MET A 614 11.15 9.65 -28.71
CA MET A 614 9.93 10.11 -29.36
C MET A 614 9.75 9.41 -30.70
N LEU A 615 8.64 8.72 -30.89
CA LEU A 615 8.33 8.03 -32.14
C LEU A 615 8.23 9.01 -33.30
N GLY A 616 9.08 8.81 -34.31
CA GLY A 616 9.20 9.67 -35.49
C GLY A 616 10.29 10.72 -35.41
N ASP A 617 10.86 11.02 -34.22
CA ASP A 617 12.00 11.95 -34.05
C ASP A 617 13.35 11.21 -34.27
N VAL A 618 13.67 10.97 -35.52
CA VAL A 618 14.83 10.14 -35.93
C VAL A 618 16.16 10.87 -35.78
N ASP A 619 16.15 12.19 -35.86
CA ASP A 619 17.35 13.02 -35.70
C ASP A 619 17.56 13.51 -34.26
N GLY A 620 16.66 13.18 -33.33
CA GLY A 620 16.75 13.53 -31.92
C GLY A 620 16.60 15.03 -31.65
N SER A 621 15.85 15.71 -32.49
CA SER A 621 15.70 17.18 -32.42
C SER A 621 14.72 17.66 -31.34
N TRP A 622 14.07 16.77 -30.63
CA TRP A 622 13.22 17.15 -29.50
C TRP A 622 13.99 18.02 -28.48
N SER A 623 13.35 19.05 -28.01
CA SER A 623 13.91 19.97 -27.05
C SER A 623 13.03 20.06 -25.80
N PRO A 624 13.62 19.97 -24.61
CA PRO A 624 12.88 20.00 -23.35
C PRO A 624 12.23 21.38 -23.12
N PRO A 625 11.23 21.46 -22.23
CA PRO A 625 10.72 22.72 -21.70
C PRO A 625 11.84 23.59 -21.11
N GLU A 626 11.62 24.92 -21.08
CA GLU A 626 12.59 25.85 -20.50
C GLU A 626 12.78 25.55 -19.00
N GLY A 627 14.02 25.31 -18.59
CA GLY A 627 14.38 25.01 -17.19
C GLY A 627 14.54 23.51 -16.88
N ALA A 628 14.27 22.63 -17.83
CA ALA A 628 14.56 21.21 -17.63
C ALA A 628 16.06 20.96 -17.43
N LEU A 629 16.40 20.06 -16.52
CA LEU A 629 17.78 19.64 -16.27
C LEU A 629 18.22 18.60 -17.31
N SER A 630 19.52 18.42 -17.42
CA SER A 630 20.12 17.37 -18.27
C SER A 630 21.18 16.65 -17.46
N LEU A 631 21.30 15.34 -17.69
CA LEU A 631 22.39 14.55 -17.13
C LEU A 631 23.73 15.09 -17.67
N ASP A 632 24.72 15.16 -16.81
CA ASP A 632 26.06 15.59 -17.22
C ASP A 632 26.90 14.43 -17.78
N ASP A 633 28.02 14.76 -18.41
CA ASP A 633 28.90 13.75 -18.99
C ASP A 633 29.52 12.80 -17.95
N ASN A 634 29.56 13.19 -16.66
CA ASN A 634 30.12 12.38 -15.59
C ASN A 634 29.19 11.23 -15.24
N TYR A 635 27.87 11.41 -15.33
CA TYR A 635 26.87 10.35 -15.11
C TYR A 635 27.19 9.11 -15.96
N PHE A 636 27.48 9.29 -17.25
CA PHE A 636 27.77 8.20 -18.16
C PHE A 636 29.15 7.56 -17.92
N VAL A 637 30.09 8.29 -17.31
CA VAL A 637 31.41 7.77 -16.92
C VAL A 637 31.27 6.89 -15.67
N GLU A 638 30.48 7.29 -14.70
CA GLU A 638 30.23 6.51 -13.47
C GLU A 638 29.53 5.20 -13.78
N LEU A 639 28.49 5.20 -14.60
CA LEU A 639 27.81 3.98 -15.05
C LEU A 639 28.77 2.97 -15.70
N LYS A 640 29.73 3.46 -16.45
CA LYS A 640 30.75 2.64 -17.09
C LYS A 640 31.71 1.98 -16.09
N GLU A 641 32.08 2.67 -15.02
CA GLU A 641 32.97 2.14 -13.98
C GLU A 641 32.26 1.07 -13.12
N GLU A 642 30.94 1.18 -12.96
CA GLU A 642 30.11 0.23 -12.20
C GLU A 642 29.66 -0.99 -13.03
N GLY A 643 29.87 -0.97 -14.36
CA GLY A 643 29.44 -2.06 -15.27
C GLY A 643 27.93 -2.15 -15.48
N LEU A 644 27.19 -1.09 -15.11
CA LEU A 644 25.72 -1.03 -15.18
C LEU A 644 25.20 -0.32 -16.44
N GLY A 645 26.10 0.23 -17.27
CA GLY A 645 25.72 0.96 -18.48
C GLY A 645 25.75 0.13 -19.75
N PRO A 646 25.17 0.65 -20.85
CA PRO A 646 25.26 0.04 -22.16
C PRO A 646 26.73 -0.14 -22.56
N SER A 647 27.02 -1.18 -23.35
CA SER A 647 28.38 -1.62 -23.69
C SER A 647 29.30 -0.45 -24.06
N GLU A 648 30.60 -0.54 -23.71
CA GLU A 648 31.63 0.50 -23.87
C GLU A 648 31.64 1.21 -25.25
N GLN A 649 31.01 0.65 -26.26
CA GLN A 649 31.02 1.20 -27.61
C GLN A 649 29.97 2.29 -27.85
N TRP A 650 28.94 2.42 -26.98
CA TRP A 650 27.92 3.46 -27.09
C TRP A 650 28.42 4.85 -26.70
N PHE A 651 29.35 4.91 -25.73
CA PHE A 651 29.96 6.15 -25.26
C PHE A 651 31.15 6.63 -26.14
N ALA A 652 31.56 5.81 -27.12
CA ALA A 652 32.63 6.19 -28.05
C ALA A 652 32.17 7.16 -29.15
N PHE A 653 30.87 7.48 -29.21
CA PHE A 653 30.34 8.45 -30.16
C PHE A 653 30.47 9.85 -29.57
N PRO A 654 31.23 10.76 -30.20
CA PRO A 654 31.26 12.13 -29.75
C PRO A 654 29.86 12.73 -29.86
N ILE A 655 29.30 13.12 -28.72
CA ILE A 655 28.08 13.92 -28.62
C ILE A 655 28.37 15.23 -29.34
N PRO A 656 27.53 15.72 -30.28
CA PRO A 656 27.79 16.93 -31.03
C PRO A 656 27.87 18.19 -30.19
#